data_8f7547fb2f1d67bba05654d8d242cc0d
#
_entry.id   8f7547fb2f1d67bba05654d8d242cc0d
#
_cell.length_a   1.000
_cell.length_b   1.000
_cell.length_c   1.000
_cell.angle_alpha   90.00
_cell.angle_beta   90.00
_cell.angle_gamma   90.00
#
_symmetry.space_group_name_H-M   'P 1'
#
loop_
_entity.id
_entity.type
_entity.pdbx_description
1 polymer ?
#
loop_
_entity_poly.entity_id
_entity_poly.type
_entity_poly.pdbx_seq_one_letter_code
_entity_poly.pdbx_strand_id
1 'polypeptide(L)'
;MIHANLGDLDDINVTTKLPAQNDVLTYDSAQSRWVPKQPVSSNSLSSASYVIDLAKWSIKNDGTNSAATTKGINDSIAWAKSQGITHCVLPKGTYALKIDSTIYSCITMQSNMHFEMLDGCIVQLEANSSPWYSIFYLKGVSDAIISGGTVIGDKKTHIYQLGVKFVRGGVNSDGSLNTNPNWIRSEIIDRYSNPGLLQLFRLWSINGITNTNYSFFQYKDTISNSTLAGSRTNGQFAPAAPTGRGWFADIANANKMIFAIDITASPLTDAQIAQITAKVDAQNYTHEWGYGINLLGANHILIENMDISNCTGDAIFTSWLEYKANPADYTQGQMGSYLTVHNCNLHHCRRQGISVAGSTDVSIINNKIHHIGLADNGVTEDGTAPMFGIDLESMWSETNIPTWRPELNQTGLELNTRIYIAQNYIYTNSRGHFVNADAVHVTLENNKFEGYNVGGISSYPNNMYINYLNNTMISCELVVKGDNFVNGAICNNGNIRIADVTGAVINDCKINNGLFYGSSVYGYWGTPIVDVATGTFTFAAAHGAGNGAKVAFEQWLGKVPSGISVDKLYYTINVKTNSFQVSESLNGPVVKMTDAGISGFNLSRFNYGRCYISDVVVERDWRGDNVLTPNFQLLLTGAVLRNITVKNYEVDLRSPANYVGRPNSIDGIAVIEGGANFESTNVTNGSFIRAKTGILGGDIALGSNDARYTRKLFVDNCIFQNVGINYNGNVTNNRSTIINSSIGKADSVNISLITNSYLENTKLNLRWLTRDKSMTIAACIFNNVTSDINTSTRLINNITL
;
A
#
# COMPACT_ATOMS: atom_id res chain seq x y z
N MET A 1 20.88 -21.57 11.87
CA MET A 1 20.78 -20.16 12.31
C MET A 1 22.03 -19.44 11.83
N ILE A 2 21.91 -18.68 10.75
CA ILE A 2 22.95 -17.72 10.39
C ILE A 2 22.55 -16.44 11.15
N HIS A 3 23.11 -16.26 12.33
CA HIS A 3 23.13 -14.93 12.91
C HIS A 3 24.15 -14.13 12.12
N ALA A 4 23.71 -13.43 11.09
CA ALA A 4 24.50 -12.33 10.57
C ALA A 4 24.50 -11.27 11.67
N ASN A 5 25.62 -11.16 12.39
CA ASN A 5 25.85 -10.01 13.23
C ASN A 5 25.88 -8.77 12.33
N LEU A 6 25.41 -7.63 12.84
CA LEU A 6 25.50 -6.34 12.14
C LEU A 6 26.94 -6.04 11.66
N GLY A 7 27.96 -6.63 12.30
CA GLY A 7 29.36 -6.54 11.91
C GLY A 7 29.75 -7.40 10.72
N ASP A 8 28.89 -8.28 10.24
CA ASP A 8 29.15 -9.16 9.08
C ASP A 8 28.69 -8.51 7.76
N LEU A 9 28.09 -7.33 7.83
CA LEU A 9 27.73 -6.52 6.68
C LEU A 9 28.88 -5.57 6.38
N ASP A 10 29.49 -5.69 5.23
CA ASP A 10 30.66 -4.92 4.79
C ASP A 10 30.46 -3.40 4.79
N ASP A 11 29.23 -2.93 4.81
CA ASP A 11 28.84 -1.52 4.82
C ASP A 11 28.53 -0.98 6.23
N ILE A 12 28.57 -1.81 7.27
CA ILE A 12 28.32 -1.38 8.66
C ILE A 12 29.60 -1.44 9.49
N ASN A 13 30.09 -0.31 9.93
CA ASN A 13 31.25 -0.26 10.81
C ASN A 13 30.87 -0.20 12.29
N VAL A 14 30.72 -1.35 12.90
CA VAL A 14 30.58 -1.48 14.36
C VAL A 14 31.90 -1.85 15.06
N THR A 15 32.98 -2.07 14.28
CA THR A 15 34.27 -2.50 14.83
C THR A 15 35.05 -1.38 15.47
N THR A 16 34.87 -0.14 15.04
CA THR A 16 35.58 1.05 15.57
C THR A 16 34.79 1.79 16.64
N LYS A 17 33.49 1.60 16.71
CA LYS A 17 32.64 2.16 17.75
C LYS A 17 31.41 1.29 17.93
N LEU A 18 31.30 0.63 19.07
CA LEU A 18 30.06 -0.07 19.45
C LEU A 18 28.94 0.95 19.64
N PRO A 19 27.73 0.66 19.14
CA PRO A 19 26.56 1.51 19.40
C PRO A 19 26.33 1.65 20.89
N ALA A 20 26.17 2.88 21.37
CA ALA A 20 25.69 3.16 22.71
C ALA A 20 24.16 2.95 22.74
N GLN A 21 23.63 2.81 23.96
CA GLN A 21 22.16 2.76 24.10
C GLN A 21 21.57 4.03 23.52
N ASN A 22 20.60 3.88 22.59
CA ASN A 22 19.94 4.93 21.83
C ASN A 22 20.74 5.52 20.66
N ASP A 23 21.86 4.93 20.25
CA ASP A 23 22.48 5.31 18.98
C ASP A 23 21.59 4.87 17.80
N VAL A 24 21.47 5.72 16.80
CA VAL A 24 20.89 5.37 15.49
C VAL A 24 22.01 5.14 14.48
N LEU A 25 21.83 4.17 13.60
CA LEU A 25 22.72 3.99 12.48
C LEU A 25 22.48 5.11 11.46
N THR A 26 23.52 5.88 11.19
CA THR A 26 23.49 6.96 10.21
C THR A 26 24.45 6.62 9.09
N TYR A 27 24.01 6.76 7.84
CA TYR A 27 24.87 6.52 6.69
C TYR A 27 25.88 7.65 6.53
N ASP A 28 27.17 7.31 6.59
CA ASP A 28 28.26 8.25 6.35
C ASP A 28 28.67 8.15 4.89
N SER A 29 28.21 9.10 4.09
CA SER A 29 28.47 9.12 2.64
C SER A 29 29.95 9.30 2.28
N ALA A 30 30.75 9.93 3.16
CA ALA A 30 32.18 10.08 2.94
C ALA A 30 32.94 8.76 3.13
N GLN A 31 32.38 7.85 3.90
CA GLN A 31 32.95 6.53 4.17
C GLN A 31 32.14 5.39 3.54
N SER A 32 31.04 5.72 2.87
CA SER A 32 30.10 4.77 2.21
C SER A 32 29.64 3.64 3.15
N ARG A 33 29.34 3.96 4.40
CA ARG A 33 28.97 2.97 5.42
C ARG A 33 28.06 3.54 6.51
N TRP A 34 27.34 2.65 7.20
CA TRP A 34 26.53 2.99 8.37
C TRP A 34 27.39 3.12 9.61
N VAL A 35 27.21 4.19 10.35
CA VAL A 35 27.93 4.43 11.61
C VAL A 35 26.94 4.75 12.72
N PRO A 36 27.17 4.24 13.96
CA PRO A 36 26.38 4.64 15.10
C PRO A 36 26.60 6.13 15.42
N LYS A 37 25.51 6.88 15.45
CA LYS A 37 25.50 8.26 15.93
C LYS A 37 24.39 8.41 16.96
N GLN A 38 24.66 9.20 17.98
CA GLN A 38 23.55 9.64 18.85
C GLN A 38 22.50 10.33 17.98
N PRO A 39 21.20 10.07 18.17
CA PRO A 39 20.16 10.93 17.63
C PRO A 39 20.56 12.36 17.98
N VAL A 40 20.27 13.31 17.09
CA VAL A 40 20.48 14.72 17.44
C VAL A 40 19.72 14.94 18.74
N SER A 41 20.42 14.93 19.85
CA SER A 41 19.78 15.11 21.14
C SER A 41 19.22 16.52 21.16
N SER A 42 18.06 16.69 21.74
CA SER A 42 17.43 17.97 22.03
C SER A 42 18.36 18.95 22.81
N ASN A 43 19.49 18.45 23.26
CA ASN A 43 20.49 19.22 24.04
C ASN A 43 21.37 20.16 23.19
N SER A 44 21.31 20.19 21.88
CA SER A 44 22.11 21.12 21.05
C SER A 44 21.50 22.52 20.92
N LEU A 45 20.24 22.73 21.36
CA LEU A 45 19.55 24.01 21.34
C LEU A 45 19.46 24.66 22.76
N SER A 46 20.42 24.48 23.60
CA SER A 46 20.38 25.06 24.97
C SER A 46 20.80 26.54 24.99
N SER A 47 19.95 27.41 24.49
CA SER A 47 19.94 28.82 24.88
C SER A 47 18.76 29.06 25.86
N ALA A 48 18.74 30.19 26.53
CA ALA A 48 17.68 30.52 27.45
C ALA A 48 16.29 30.31 26.80
N SER A 49 15.41 29.56 27.45
CA SER A 49 14.04 29.35 26.98
C SER A 49 13.24 30.64 27.20
N TYR A 50 12.40 30.98 26.25
CA TYR A 50 11.46 32.08 26.31
C TYR A 50 10.03 31.56 26.47
N VAL A 51 9.48 31.69 27.66
CA VAL A 51 8.05 31.48 27.86
C VAL A 51 7.32 32.68 27.25
N ILE A 52 6.47 32.40 26.27
CA ILE A 52 5.79 33.41 25.49
C ILE A 52 4.89 34.27 26.42
N ASP A 53 5.16 35.56 26.48
CA ASP A 53 4.36 36.53 27.22
C ASP A 53 3.07 36.83 26.48
N LEU A 54 1.99 36.21 26.93
CA LEU A 54 0.69 36.27 26.27
C LEU A 54 0.16 37.71 26.19
N ALA A 55 0.37 38.50 27.25
CA ALA A 55 -0.13 39.91 27.33
C ALA A 55 0.63 40.80 26.34
N LYS A 56 1.97 40.68 26.30
CA LYS A 56 2.84 41.41 25.37
C LYS A 56 2.41 41.20 23.89
N TRP A 57 2.05 39.99 23.55
CA TRP A 57 1.73 39.62 22.17
C TRP A 57 0.23 39.60 21.88
N SER A 58 -0.62 40.06 22.80
CA SER A 58 -2.08 40.04 22.65
C SER A 58 -2.67 38.66 22.38
N ILE A 59 -2.01 37.61 22.89
CA ILE A 59 -2.41 36.21 22.76
C ILE A 59 -3.52 35.92 23.80
N LYS A 60 -4.57 35.22 23.36
CA LYS A 60 -5.61 34.69 24.25
C LYS A 60 -5.44 33.18 24.40
N ASN A 61 -5.48 32.73 25.64
CA ASN A 61 -5.35 31.29 25.98
C ASN A 61 -6.65 30.66 26.49
N ASP A 62 -7.78 31.30 26.16
CA ASP A 62 -9.15 30.91 26.52
C ASP A 62 -10.01 30.45 25.33
N GLY A 63 -9.38 30.23 24.15
CA GLY A 63 -10.07 29.82 22.94
C GLY A 63 -10.70 30.96 22.14
N THR A 64 -10.40 32.20 22.50
CA THR A 64 -10.97 33.40 21.82
C THR A 64 -9.94 34.17 21.01
N ASN A 65 -10.41 35.11 20.16
CA ASN A 65 -9.57 36.02 19.39
C ASN A 65 -8.50 35.36 18.52
N SER A 66 -8.90 34.44 17.72
CA SER A 66 -8.05 33.61 16.87
C SER A 66 -7.04 34.41 16.02
N ALA A 67 -7.51 35.52 15.40
CA ALA A 67 -6.63 36.30 14.53
C ALA A 67 -5.46 36.96 15.30
N ALA A 68 -5.74 37.58 16.44
CA ALA A 68 -4.69 38.20 17.27
C ALA A 68 -3.80 37.14 17.91
N THR A 69 -4.37 36.02 18.33
CA THR A 69 -3.64 34.90 18.90
C THR A 69 -2.65 34.32 17.89
N THR A 70 -3.10 34.02 16.66
CA THR A 70 -2.23 33.53 15.59
C THR A 70 -1.10 34.51 15.28
N LYS A 71 -1.45 35.79 15.11
CA LYS A 71 -0.45 36.81 14.85
C LYS A 71 0.55 36.93 16.00
N GLY A 72 0.07 36.99 17.24
CA GLY A 72 0.91 37.11 18.43
C GLY A 72 1.89 35.95 18.61
N ILE A 73 1.47 34.72 18.33
CA ILE A 73 2.36 33.54 18.37
C ILE A 73 3.47 33.70 17.30
N ASN A 74 3.13 34.04 16.06
CA ASN A 74 4.12 34.26 15.01
C ASN A 74 5.07 35.41 15.31
N ASP A 75 4.56 36.54 15.80
CA ASP A 75 5.36 37.69 16.20
C ASP A 75 6.34 37.32 17.35
N SER A 76 5.88 36.52 18.32
CA SER A 76 6.69 36.07 19.44
C SER A 76 7.86 35.16 19.00
N ILE A 77 7.60 34.23 18.07
CA ILE A 77 8.63 33.37 17.46
C ILE A 77 9.64 34.22 16.68
N ALA A 78 9.16 35.13 15.84
CA ALA A 78 10.02 36.02 15.07
C ALA A 78 10.88 36.93 15.96
N TRP A 79 10.28 37.49 17.01
CA TRP A 79 11.02 38.28 18.01
C TRP A 79 12.07 37.44 18.73
N ALA A 80 11.71 36.26 19.24
CA ALA A 80 12.65 35.36 19.92
C ALA A 80 13.86 35.06 19.02
N LYS A 81 13.59 34.71 17.77
CA LYS A 81 14.63 34.50 16.75
C LYS A 81 15.54 35.70 16.59
N SER A 82 14.98 36.92 16.53
CA SER A 82 15.76 38.17 16.41
C SER A 82 16.64 38.46 17.65
N GLN A 83 16.30 37.89 18.79
CA GLN A 83 17.06 37.98 20.04
C GLN A 83 18.07 36.83 20.25
N GLY A 84 18.20 35.93 19.25
CA GLY A 84 19.05 34.75 19.37
C GLY A 84 18.47 33.65 20.26
N ILE A 85 17.22 33.73 20.65
CA ILE A 85 16.52 32.71 21.43
C ILE A 85 16.08 31.60 20.51
N THR A 86 16.46 30.39 20.87
CA THR A 86 16.16 29.20 20.05
C THR A 86 15.11 28.27 20.67
N HIS A 87 14.53 28.63 21.80
CA HIS A 87 13.51 27.84 22.48
C HIS A 87 12.35 28.75 22.94
N CYS A 88 11.20 28.59 22.28
CA CYS A 88 9.95 29.25 22.59
C CYS A 88 9.00 28.26 23.27
N VAL A 89 8.43 28.64 24.39
CA VAL A 89 7.52 27.82 25.17
C VAL A 89 6.15 28.46 25.20
N LEU A 90 5.16 27.78 24.66
CA LEU A 90 3.75 28.18 24.73
C LEU A 90 3.14 27.60 26.03
N PRO A 91 2.69 28.44 26.97
CA PRO A 91 2.17 27.96 28.24
C PRO A 91 0.83 27.26 28.09
N LYS A 92 0.36 26.63 29.16
CA LYS A 92 -0.94 25.97 29.24
C LYS A 92 -2.08 26.90 28.86
N GLY A 93 -3.03 26.40 28.07
CA GLY A 93 -4.25 27.12 27.68
C GLY A 93 -4.83 26.61 26.37
N THR A 94 -5.97 27.15 25.96
CA THR A 94 -6.61 26.87 24.66
C THR A 94 -6.41 28.07 23.74
N TYR A 95 -5.77 27.87 22.62
CA TYR A 95 -5.40 28.88 21.64
C TYR A 95 -6.13 28.65 20.34
N ALA A 96 -7.16 29.49 20.11
CA ALA A 96 -7.84 29.49 18.81
C ALA A 96 -6.92 30.07 17.75
N LEU A 97 -6.80 29.39 16.63
CA LEU A 97 -5.98 29.80 15.50
C LEU A 97 -6.83 30.14 14.28
N LYS A 98 -6.37 31.13 13.53
CA LYS A 98 -6.96 31.53 12.25
C LYS A 98 -5.94 31.38 11.14
N ILE A 99 -6.38 30.91 9.99
CA ILE A 99 -5.55 30.78 8.79
C ILE A 99 -5.21 32.19 8.27
N ASP A 100 -3.93 32.45 8.03
CA ASP A 100 -3.51 33.57 7.19
C ASP A 100 -3.81 33.20 5.73
N SER A 101 -4.73 33.90 5.11
CA SER A 101 -5.19 33.64 3.74
C SER A 101 -4.14 33.90 2.67
N THR A 102 -3.03 34.56 3.01
CA THR A 102 -1.94 34.85 2.06
C THR A 102 -0.98 33.66 1.90
N ILE A 103 -0.83 32.85 2.95
CA ILE A 103 0.05 31.70 2.99
C ILE A 103 -0.65 30.39 3.37
N TYR A 104 -1.96 30.46 3.64
CA TYR A 104 -2.78 29.33 4.07
C TYR A 104 -2.20 28.56 5.26
N SER A 105 -1.66 29.28 6.23
CA SER A 105 -1.08 28.67 7.44
C SER A 105 -1.40 29.47 8.70
N CYS A 106 -1.23 28.82 9.86
CA CYS A 106 -1.40 29.46 11.14
C CYS A 106 -0.07 29.82 11.79
N ILE A 107 0.72 28.85 12.18
CA ILE A 107 2.00 29.05 12.85
C ILE A 107 3.13 28.74 11.86
N THR A 108 3.96 29.75 11.57
CA THR A 108 5.13 29.59 10.71
C THR A 108 6.38 29.39 11.54
N MET A 109 6.99 28.22 11.41
CA MET A 109 8.21 27.88 12.13
C MET A 109 9.45 28.54 11.54
N GLN A 110 10.48 28.66 12.35
CA GLN A 110 11.77 29.21 11.97
C GLN A 110 12.88 28.16 12.14
N SER A 111 13.91 28.22 11.30
CA SER A 111 15.09 27.37 11.45
C SER A 111 15.80 27.60 12.78
N ASN A 112 16.42 26.56 13.34
CA ASN A 112 17.10 26.57 14.65
C ASN A 112 16.16 27.00 15.77
N MET A 113 14.93 26.50 15.80
CA MET A 113 13.91 26.86 16.78
C MET A 113 13.25 25.62 17.36
N HIS A 114 13.25 25.52 18.67
CA HIS A 114 12.38 24.62 19.42
C HIS A 114 11.12 25.38 19.83
N PHE A 115 9.96 24.91 19.37
CA PHE A 115 8.66 25.37 19.81
C PHE A 115 8.02 24.30 20.68
N GLU A 116 7.98 24.57 21.98
CA GLU A 116 7.43 23.64 22.97
C GLU A 116 6.04 24.10 23.40
N MET A 117 5.08 23.20 23.38
CA MET A 117 3.77 23.39 23.97
C MET A 117 3.71 22.63 25.30
N LEU A 118 3.54 23.33 26.40
CA LEU A 118 3.48 22.69 27.72
C LEU A 118 2.25 21.79 27.86
N ASP A 119 2.32 20.88 28.81
CA ASP A 119 1.19 20.01 29.15
C ASP A 119 -0.09 20.82 29.41
N GLY A 120 -1.20 20.41 28.78
CA GLY A 120 -2.47 21.12 28.77
C GLY A 120 -2.51 22.35 27.85
N CYS A 121 -1.52 22.52 26.96
CA CYS A 121 -1.60 23.47 25.86
C CYS A 121 -2.37 22.84 24.70
N ILE A 122 -3.39 23.52 24.22
CA ILE A 122 -4.25 23.12 23.08
C ILE A 122 -4.24 24.24 22.05
N VAL A 123 -3.75 23.95 20.84
CA VAL A 123 -3.94 24.82 19.70
C VAL A 123 -5.07 24.25 18.81
N GLN A 124 -6.07 25.07 18.52
CA GLN A 124 -7.27 24.63 17.83
C GLN A 124 -7.58 25.57 16.67
N LEU A 125 -7.74 25.01 15.48
CA LEU A 125 -8.14 25.77 14.30
C LEU A 125 -9.61 26.16 14.37
N GLU A 126 -9.93 27.45 14.10
CA GLU A 126 -11.29 27.89 13.94
C GLU A 126 -11.93 27.29 12.67
N ALA A 127 -13.27 27.17 12.68
CA ALA A 127 -14.01 26.69 11.53
C ALA A 127 -13.72 27.55 10.29
N ASN A 128 -13.38 26.89 9.18
CA ASN A 128 -13.09 27.58 7.93
C ASN A 128 -13.55 26.75 6.71
N SER A 129 -13.42 27.31 5.52
CA SER A 129 -13.76 26.68 4.25
C SER A 129 -12.56 26.50 3.32
N SER A 130 -11.34 26.63 3.84
CA SER A 130 -10.15 26.50 3.01
C SER A 130 -9.89 25.05 2.62
N PRO A 131 -9.75 24.72 1.34
CA PRO A 131 -9.46 23.34 0.91
C PRO A 131 -8.05 22.89 1.29
N TRP A 132 -7.19 23.83 1.63
CA TRP A 132 -5.81 23.57 2.10
C TRP A 132 -5.46 24.54 3.22
N TYR A 133 -4.76 24.04 4.20
CA TYR A 133 -4.16 24.85 5.27
C TYR A 133 -3.05 24.07 5.96
N SER A 134 -2.25 24.78 6.76
CA SER A 134 -1.28 24.18 7.66
C SER A 134 -1.43 24.81 9.05
N ILE A 135 -1.61 24.01 10.10
CA ILE A 135 -1.60 24.55 11.46
C ILE A 135 -0.17 24.94 11.83
N PHE A 136 0.80 24.04 11.63
CA PHE A 136 2.23 24.36 11.65
C PHE A 136 2.81 24.25 10.25
N TYR A 137 3.54 25.26 9.83
CA TYR A 137 4.10 25.35 8.49
C TYR A 137 5.63 25.51 8.54
N LEU A 138 6.34 24.57 7.92
CA LEU A 138 7.79 24.50 7.87
C LEU A 138 8.28 24.45 6.41
N LYS A 139 8.33 25.59 5.75
CA LYS A 139 8.84 25.68 4.37
C LYS A 139 10.32 26.05 4.37
N GLY A 140 11.19 25.15 3.93
CA GLY A 140 12.64 25.36 3.91
C GLY A 140 13.26 25.56 5.30
N VAL A 141 12.62 25.04 6.33
CA VAL A 141 13.06 25.13 7.72
C VAL A 141 14.06 24.03 8.01
N SER A 142 15.15 24.39 8.72
CA SER A 142 16.17 23.43 9.18
C SER A 142 16.38 23.51 10.68
N ASP A 143 16.76 22.36 11.28
CA ASP A 143 17.17 22.26 12.68
C ASP A 143 16.09 22.78 13.62
N ALA A 144 14.86 22.26 13.50
CA ALA A 144 13.75 22.70 14.33
C ALA A 144 13.09 21.53 15.08
N ILE A 145 12.51 21.88 16.23
CA ILE A 145 11.76 20.94 17.08
C ILE A 145 10.38 21.52 17.33
N ILE A 146 9.36 20.67 17.22
CA ILE A 146 8.00 20.95 17.68
C ILE A 146 7.64 19.87 18.69
N SER A 147 7.32 20.25 19.91
CA SER A 147 7.07 19.26 20.95
C SER A 147 5.90 19.59 21.86
N GLY A 148 5.26 18.54 22.35
CA GLY A 148 4.21 18.60 23.38
C GLY A 148 2.86 19.12 22.87
N GLY A 149 1.90 19.21 23.79
CA GLY A 149 0.57 19.78 23.57
C GLY A 149 -0.34 19.01 22.62
N THR A 150 -1.49 19.61 22.37
CA THR A 150 -2.54 19.07 21.51
C THR A 150 -2.81 20.01 20.34
N VAL A 151 -2.92 19.46 19.13
CA VAL A 151 -3.26 20.17 17.89
C VAL A 151 -4.58 19.62 17.36
N ILE A 152 -5.57 20.48 17.22
CA ILE A 152 -6.90 20.13 16.76
C ILE A 152 -7.22 20.90 15.47
N GLY A 153 -7.43 20.17 14.38
CA GLY A 153 -7.95 20.71 13.13
C GLY A 153 -9.45 20.97 13.19
N ASP A 154 -9.99 21.46 12.11
CA ASP A 154 -11.40 21.83 12.02
C ASP A 154 -12.29 20.79 11.29
N LYS A 155 -11.83 19.55 11.07
CA LYS A 155 -12.58 18.50 10.34
C LYS A 155 -14.08 18.48 10.72
N LYS A 156 -14.40 18.60 12.00
CA LYS A 156 -15.77 18.51 12.52
C LYS A 156 -16.59 19.77 12.29
N THR A 157 -15.96 20.91 12.14
CA THR A 157 -16.59 22.22 11.99
C THR A 157 -16.32 22.84 10.63
N HIS A 158 -15.55 22.15 9.79
CA HIS A 158 -15.16 22.62 8.47
C HIS A 158 -16.34 22.83 7.54
N ILE A 159 -16.29 23.90 6.78
CA ILE A 159 -17.36 24.25 5.84
C ILE A 159 -17.02 23.64 4.47
N TYR A 160 -17.43 22.38 4.27
CA TYR A 160 -17.19 21.67 3.00
C TYR A 160 -18.08 22.18 1.87
N GLN A 161 -19.22 22.73 2.19
CA GLN A 161 -20.20 23.19 1.22
C GLN A 161 -20.87 24.47 1.71
N LEU A 162 -20.99 25.44 0.83
CA LEU A 162 -21.70 26.70 1.10
C LEU A 162 -23.17 26.57 0.69
N GLY A 163 -24.10 26.83 1.61
CA GLY A 163 -25.52 26.96 1.31
C GLY A 163 -25.77 28.19 0.44
N VAL A 164 -26.57 28.03 -0.61
CA VAL A 164 -26.91 29.10 -1.55
C VAL A 164 -28.42 29.36 -1.51
N LYS A 165 -28.80 30.61 -1.32
CA LYS A 165 -30.19 31.08 -1.46
C LYS A 165 -30.43 31.63 -2.84
N PHE A 166 -31.68 31.55 -3.28
CA PHE A 166 -32.14 32.10 -4.54
C PHE A 166 -33.12 33.21 -4.37
N VAL A 167 -33.10 34.16 -5.29
CA VAL A 167 -34.01 35.27 -5.40
C VAL A 167 -34.57 35.34 -6.82
N ARG A 168 -35.74 35.95 -7.00
CA ARG A 168 -36.34 36.12 -8.31
C ARG A 168 -35.53 37.10 -9.17
N GLY A 169 -35.45 36.81 -10.45
CA GLY A 169 -34.71 37.58 -11.44
C GLY A 169 -33.54 36.79 -12.03
N GLY A 170 -33.00 37.23 -13.11
CA GLY A 170 -31.93 36.60 -13.86
C GLY A 170 -30.69 37.46 -13.98
N VAL A 171 -29.83 37.01 -14.85
CA VAL A 171 -28.62 37.70 -15.29
C VAL A 171 -28.66 37.77 -16.81
N ASN A 172 -28.47 38.93 -17.41
CA ASN A 172 -28.36 39.10 -18.84
C ASN A 172 -27.04 38.56 -19.39
N SER A 173 -26.98 38.37 -20.68
CA SER A 173 -25.75 37.86 -21.32
C SER A 173 -24.54 38.79 -21.15
N ASP A 174 -24.77 40.07 -20.90
CA ASP A 174 -23.75 41.09 -20.59
C ASP A 174 -23.35 41.14 -19.10
N GLY A 175 -23.95 40.25 -18.27
CA GLY A 175 -23.66 40.17 -16.84
C GLY A 175 -24.47 41.13 -15.96
N SER A 176 -25.30 41.98 -16.52
CA SER A 176 -26.18 42.83 -15.72
C SER A 176 -27.33 42.03 -15.11
N LEU A 177 -27.75 42.43 -13.92
CA LEU A 177 -28.90 41.79 -13.26
C LEU A 177 -30.22 42.31 -13.90
N ASN A 178 -31.21 41.40 -14.00
CA ASN A 178 -32.52 41.72 -14.48
C ASN A 178 -33.63 41.25 -13.49
N THR A 179 -34.84 41.71 -13.70
CA THR A 179 -36.02 41.37 -12.90
C THR A 179 -36.96 40.40 -13.59
N ASN A 180 -36.47 39.63 -14.59
CA ASN A 180 -37.29 38.67 -15.33
C ASN A 180 -37.96 37.70 -14.36
N PRO A 181 -39.33 37.64 -14.32
CA PRO A 181 -40.03 36.79 -13.36
C PRO A 181 -39.87 35.28 -13.64
N ASN A 182 -39.46 34.92 -14.85
CA ASN A 182 -39.25 33.55 -15.29
C ASN A 182 -37.84 33.01 -14.98
N TRP A 183 -37.05 33.80 -14.26
CA TRP A 183 -35.71 33.43 -13.84
C TRP A 183 -35.55 33.58 -12.32
N ILE A 184 -34.72 32.75 -11.78
CA ILE A 184 -34.18 32.89 -10.42
C ILE A 184 -32.65 32.93 -10.49
N ARG A 185 -32.03 33.64 -9.57
CA ARG A 185 -30.58 33.65 -9.43
C ARG A 185 -30.18 33.46 -7.97
N SER A 186 -28.98 32.93 -7.77
CA SER A 186 -28.38 32.89 -6.43
C SER A 186 -28.17 34.32 -5.88
N GLU A 187 -28.10 34.44 -4.57
CA GLU A 187 -27.43 35.59 -3.94
C GLU A 187 -25.99 35.66 -4.46
N ILE A 188 -25.34 36.79 -4.29
CA ILE A 188 -23.96 37.00 -4.70
C ILE A 188 -23.07 36.16 -3.78
N ILE A 189 -22.30 35.29 -4.37
CA ILE A 189 -21.32 34.44 -3.68
C ILE A 189 -19.97 35.13 -3.77
N ASP A 190 -19.40 35.48 -2.61
CA ASP A 190 -18.10 36.10 -2.49
C ASP A 190 -17.04 34.99 -2.22
N ARG A 191 -16.13 34.82 -3.15
CA ARG A 191 -15.09 33.80 -3.06
C ARG A 191 -14.04 34.09 -1.99
N TYR A 192 -13.73 35.39 -1.78
CA TYR A 192 -12.74 35.76 -0.75
C TYR A 192 -13.25 35.52 0.66
N SER A 193 -14.55 35.64 0.87
CA SER A 193 -15.18 35.25 2.12
C SER A 193 -15.31 33.73 2.29
N ASN A 194 -15.08 32.98 1.21
CA ASN A 194 -15.19 31.54 1.16
C ASN A 194 -14.00 30.94 0.38
N PRO A 195 -12.81 30.85 0.98
CA PRO A 195 -11.57 30.42 0.31
C PRO A 195 -11.69 29.08 -0.39
N GLY A 196 -12.52 28.16 0.09
CA GLY A 196 -12.81 26.88 -0.55
C GLY A 196 -13.37 26.98 -1.97
N LEU A 197 -13.89 28.15 -2.37
CA LEU A 197 -14.42 28.42 -3.69
C LEU A 197 -13.41 29.10 -4.64
N LEU A 198 -12.14 29.23 -4.23
CA LEU A 198 -11.11 29.91 -5.03
C LEU A 198 -10.65 29.15 -6.26
N GLN A 199 -10.98 27.84 -6.36
CA GLN A 199 -10.56 27.00 -7.49
C GLN A 199 -11.75 26.58 -8.35
N LEU A 200 -11.95 25.29 -8.48
CA LEU A 200 -13.07 24.72 -9.23
C LEU A 200 -14.25 24.53 -8.28
N PHE A 201 -15.43 24.88 -8.71
CA PHE A 201 -16.64 24.77 -7.92
C PHE A 201 -17.81 24.30 -8.78
N ARG A 202 -18.83 23.82 -8.10
CA ARG A 202 -20.06 23.34 -8.73
C ARG A 202 -21.26 23.60 -7.83
N LEU A 203 -22.40 23.65 -8.48
CA LEU A 203 -23.67 23.72 -7.79
C LEU A 203 -24.21 22.30 -7.59
N TRP A 204 -24.45 21.91 -6.34
CA TRP A 204 -24.92 20.60 -5.94
C TRP A 204 -26.33 20.65 -5.36
N SER A 205 -26.97 19.48 -5.36
CA SER A 205 -28.09 19.18 -4.47
C SER A 205 -29.13 20.27 -4.45
N ILE A 206 -29.58 20.74 -5.63
CA ILE A 206 -30.73 21.66 -5.67
C ILE A 206 -31.99 20.85 -5.46
N ASN A 207 -32.71 21.19 -4.42
CA ASN A 207 -34.05 20.72 -4.14
C ASN A 207 -35.06 21.83 -4.40
N GLY A 208 -36.23 21.47 -4.90
CA GLY A 208 -37.35 22.44 -5.11
C GLY A 208 -37.44 22.97 -6.54
N ILE A 209 -36.61 22.54 -7.47
CA ILE A 209 -36.72 22.84 -8.90
C ILE A 209 -36.59 21.63 -9.76
N THR A 210 -37.30 21.60 -10.90
CA THR A 210 -37.29 20.54 -11.89
C THR A 210 -36.30 20.79 -13.03
N ASN A 211 -35.99 22.06 -13.31
CA ASN A 211 -34.98 22.37 -14.33
C ASN A 211 -33.58 22.13 -13.81
N THR A 212 -32.82 21.30 -14.53
CA THR A 212 -31.45 20.92 -14.19
C THR A 212 -30.39 21.77 -14.87
N ASN A 213 -30.78 22.72 -15.71
CA ASN A 213 -29.86 23.60 -16.43
C ASN A 213 -29.71 24.93 -15.72
N TYR A 214 -28.51 25.41 -15.59
CA TYR A 214 -28.23 26.73 -15.03
C TYR A 214 -27.17 27.45 -15.85
N SER A 215 -27.19 28.78 -15.73
CA SER A 215 -26.13 29.64 -16.22
C SER A 215 -25.28 30.14 -15.07
N PHE A 216 -24.02 30.34 -15.32
CA PHE A 216 -23.02 30.71 -14.33
C PHE A 216 -22.26 31.95 -14.79
N PHE A 217 -22.13 32.92 -13.90
CA PHE A 217 -21.49 34.20 -14.16
C PHE A 217 -20.42 34.48 -13.12
N GLN A 218 -19.27 34.95 -13.58
CA GLN A 218 -18.14 35.33 -12.73
C GLN A 218 -17.78 36.81 -12.95
N TYR A 219 -17.56 37.52 -11.86
CA TYR A 219 -17.26 38.93 -11.89
C TYR A 219 -15.98 39.22 -11.10
N LYS A 220 -15.27 40.34 -11.44
CA LYS A 220 -14.03 40.71 -10.74
C LYS A 220 -14.35 41.21 -9.30
N ASP A 221 -14.90 42.36 -9.12
CA ASP A 221 -15.08 42.99 -7.79
C ASP A 221 -16.53 43.31 -7.46
N THR A 222 -17.28 43.72 -8.43
CA THR A 222 -18.69 44.10 -8.30
C THR A 222 -19.53 43.42 -9.37
N ILE A 223 -20.84 43.36 -9.17
CA ILE A 223 -21.74 42.77 -10.15
C ILE A 223 -22.18 43.86 -11.11
N SER A 224 -21.59 43.89 -12.30
CA SER A 224 -21.93 44.75 -13.40
C SER A 224 -21.48 44.18 -14.73
N ASN A 225 -21.97 44.69 -15.85
CA ASN A 225 -21.53 44.29 -17.18
C ASN A 225 -20.04 44.59 -17.42
N SER A 226 -19.54 45.70 -16.87
CA SER A 226 -18.12 46.09 -17.01
C SER A 226 -17.17 45.26 -16.19
N THR A 227 -17.64 44.51 -15.24
CA THR A 227 -16.84 43.65 -14.35
C THR A 227 -17.02 42.15 -14.64
N LEU A 228 -17.90 41.80 -15.59
CA LEU A 228 -18.08 40.42 -16.01
C LEU A 228 -16.75 39.84 -16.52
N ALA A 229 -16.25 38.87 -15.85
CA ALA A 229 -15.01 38.15 -16.23
C ALA A 229 -15.29 36.99 -17.19
N GLY A 230 -16.47 36.38 -17.08
CA GLY A 230 -16.92 35.32 -17.97
C GLY A 230 -18.24 34.71 -17.53
N SER A 231 -18.87 34.03 -18.46
CA SER A 231 -20.13 33.32 -18.23
C SER A 231 -20.15 32.00 -18.97
N ARG A 232 -20.94 31.08 -18.44
CA ARG A 232 -21.27 29.82 -19.12
C ARG A 232 -22.77 29.60 -19.00
N THR A 233 -23.36 29.07 -20.09
CA THR A 233 -24.78 28.70 -20.15
C THR A 233 -24.91 27.18 -20.31
N ASN A 234 -26.06 26.64 -19.91
CA ASN A 234 -26.36 25.22 -20.02
C ASN A 234 -25.48 24.27 -19.21
N GLY A 235 -25.00 24.69 -18.04
CA GLY A 235 -24.50 23.80 -17.03
C GLY A 235 -25.62 22.86 -16.58
N GLN A 236 -25.35 21.57 -16.41
CA GLN A 236 -26.30 20.63 -15.81
C GLN A 236 -25.96 20.39 -14.35
N PHE A 237 -27.00 20.35 -13.50
CA PHE A 237 -26.82 19.81 -12.17
C PHE A 237 -26.44 18.35 -12.26
N ALA A 238 -25.41 17.97 -11.56
CA ALA A 238 -25.13 16.56 -11.36
C ALA A 238 -26.27 15.96 -10.54
N PRO A 239 -26.97 14.92 -11.04
CA PRO A 239 -27.78 14.11 -10.16
C PRO A 239 -26.88 13.53 -9.06
N ALA A 240 -27.45 13.11 -7.95
CA ALA A 240 -26.79 12.71 -6.71
C ALA A 240 -25.69 11.62 -6.80
N ALA A 241 -25.15 11.32 -7.98
CA ALA A 241 -24.08 10.37 -8.24
C ALA A 241 -22.75 11.09 -8.46
N PRO A 242 -21.63 10.54 -7.97
CA PRO A 242 -20.30 11.19 -7.98
C PRO A 242 -19.67 11.39 -9.36
N THR A 243 -20.35 11.07 -10.43
CA THR A 243 -19.84 11.12 -11.81
C THR A 243 -20.37 12.26 -12.67
N GLY A 244 -21.27 13.08 -12.17
CA GLY A 244 -21.83 14.21 -12.91
C GLY A 244 -20.87 15.41 -12.94
N ARG A 245 -20.18 15.61 -14.06
CA ARG A 245 -19.17 16.66 -14.24
C ARG A 245 -19.79 17.94 -14.82
N GLY A 246 -20.23 18.85 -13.98
CA GLY A 246 -20.43 20.23 -14.39
C GLY A 246 -19.31 21.12 -13.85
N TRP A 247 -18.11 21.01 -14.39
CA TRP A 247 -16.97 21.81 -13.96
C TRP A 247 -16.91 23.12 -14.71
N PHE A 248 -16.79 24.20 -13.97
CA PHE A 248 -16.44 25.50 -14.53
C PHE A 248 -14.97 25.79 -14.22
N ALA A 249 -14.20 26.09 -15.24
CA ALA A 249 -12.85 26.58 -15.04
C ALA A 249 -12.92 27.90 -14.29
N ASP A 250 -12.09 28.03 -13.25
CA ASP A 250 -11.94 29.28 -12.55
C ASP A 250 -11.36 30.34 -13.46
N ILE A 251 -11.92 31.55 -13.41
CA ILE A 251 -11.36 32.71 -14.06
C ILE A 251 -10.51 33.45 -13.03
N ALA A 252 -9.25 33.60 -13.28
CA ALA A 252 -8.34 34.34 -12.42
C ALA A 252 -8.89 35.74 -12.12
N ASN A 253 -8.84 36.15 -10.87
CA ASN A 253 -9.34 37.45 -10.35
C ASN A 253 -10.87 37.64 -10.38
N ALA A 254 -11.66 36.61 -10.66
CA ALA A 254 -13.10 36.68 -10.50
C ALA A 254 -13.48 36.30 -9.07
N ASN A 255 -13.84 37.28 -8.26
CA ASN A 255 -14.11 37.08 -6.83
C ASN A 255 -15.59 37.03 -6.46
N LYS A 256 -16.52 37.38 -7.39
CA LYS A 256 -17.95 37.28 -7.22
C LYS A 256 -18.58 36.31 -8.20
N MET A 257 -19.62 35.60 -7.78
CA MET A 257 -20.30 34.59 -8.59
C MET A 257 -21.81 34.65 -8.43
N ILE A 258 -22.51 34.31 -9.52
CA ILE A 258 -23.97 34.14 -9.52
C ILE A 258 -24.32 32.92 -10.39
N PHE A 259 -25.22 32.08 -9.90
CA PHE A 259 -25.91 31.06 -10.68
C PHE A 259 -27.31 31.57 -11.05
N ALA A 260 -27.73 31.38 -12.27
CA ALA A 260 -29.08 31.76 -12.74
C ALA A 260 -29.76 30.54 -13.42
N ILE A 261 -31.05 30.40 -13.15
CA ILE A 261 -31.84 29.24 -13.60
C ILE A 261 -33.13 29.76 -14.26
N ASP A 262 -33.41 29.24 -15.45
CA ASP A 262 -34.69 29.49 -16.15
C ASP A 262 -35.79 28.63 -15.55
N ILE A 263 -36.84 29.23 -15.04
CA ILE A 263 -38.00 28.55 -14.49
C ILE A 263 -39.26 28.72 -15.36
N THR A 264 -39.11 29.13 -16.61
CA THR A 264 -40.23 29.32 -17.54
C THR A 264 -41.09 28.06 -17.70
N ALA A 265 -40.47 26.91 -17.78
CA ALA A 265 -41.16 25.64 -17.94
C ALA A 265 -41.88 25.15 -16.66
N SER A 266 -41.48 25.66 -15.50
CA SER A 266 -42.04 25.34 -14.20
C SER A 266 -41.98 26.56 -13.30
N PRO A 267 -42.89 27.53 -13.48
CA PRO A 267 -42.93 28.78 -12.71
C PRO A 267 -43.06 28.51 -11.21
N LEU A 268 -42.30 29.24 -10.39
CA LEU A 268 -42.31 29.12 -8.93
C LEU A 268 -42.83 30.43 -8.31
N THR A 269 -43.52 30.30 -7.21
CA THR A 269 -43.87 31.46 -6.36
C THR A 269 -42.65 31.88 -5.54
N ASP A 270 -42.67 33.13 -5.00
CA ASP A 270 -41.60 33.61 -4.15
C ASP A 270 -41.45 32.76 -2.87
N ALA A 271 -42.55 32.23 -2.33
CA ALA A 271 -42.50 31.30 -1.20
C ALA A 271 -41.81 30.00 -1.54
N GLN A 272 -41.99 29.47 -2.75
CA GLN A 272 -41.29 28.28 -3.20
C GLN A 272 -39.83 28.57 -3.49
N ILE A 273 -39.51 29.73 -4.08
CA ILE A 273 -38.11 30.16 -4.29
C ILE A 273 -37.36 30.25 -2.97
N ALA A 274 -37.97 30.79 -1.94
CA ALA A 274 -37.39 30.89 -0.58
C ALA A 274 -37.12 29.52 0.06
N GLN A 275 -37.80 28.47 -0.39
CA GLN A 275 -37.62 27.10 0.10
C GLN A 275 -36.58 26.28 -0.73
N ILE A 276 -36.05 26.85 -1.82
CA ILE A 276 -35.01 26.16 -2.60
C ILE A 276 -33.78 26.04 -1.75
N THR A 277 -33.31 24.82 -1.61
CA THR A 277 -32.03 24.51 -0.97
C THR A 277 -31.02 24.10 -2.03
N ALA A 278 -29.89 24.77 -2.04
CA ALA A 278 -28.79 24.47 -2.92
C ALA A 278 -27.45 24.61 -2.18
N LYS A 279 -26.46 23.92 -2.62
CA LYS A 279 -25.12 24.01 -2.09
C LYS A 279 -24.10 24.19 -3.20
N VAL A 280 -23.13 25.03 -2.95
CA VAL A 280 -21.95 25.17 -3.79
C VAL A 280 -20.76 24.60 -3.03
N ASP A 281 -20.01 23.76 -3.66
CA ASP A 281 -18.72 23.29 -3.15
C ASP A 281 -17.61 23.48 -4.17
N ALA A 282 -16.40 23.43 -3.68
CA ALA A 282 -15.25 23.17 -4.49
C ALA A 282 -15.27 21.69 -4.95
N GLN A 283 -14.43 21.33 -5.86
CA GLN A 283 -14.35 19.99 -6.44
C GLN A 283 -14.32 18.88 -5.36
N ASN A 284 -14.85 17.69 -5.64
CA ASN A 284 -14.95 16.55 -4.73
C ASN A 284 -13.66 16.18 -3.97
N TYR A 285 -12.51 16.52 -4.50
CA TYR A 285 -11.19 16.22 -3.93
C TYR A 285 -10.58 17.45 -3.25
N THR A 286 -11.30 18.53 -3.12
CA THR A 286 -10.87 19.69 -2.36
C THR A 286 -11.25 19.53 -0.91
N HIS A 287 -10.67 20.30 -0.02
CA HIS A 287 -10.80 20.18 1.43
C HIS A 287 -10.16 18.89 1.98
N GLU A 288 -9.09 18.41 1.34
CA GLU A 288 -8.34 17.23 1.78
C GLU A 288 -6.87 17.54 2.10
N TRP A 289 -6.47 18.79 1.95
CA TRP A 289 -5.08 19.23 2.17
C TRP A 289 -4.95 20.19 3.37
N GLY A 290 -5.73 19.93 4.41
CA GLY A 290 -5.58 20.61 5.70
C GLY A 290 -4.67 19.81 6.63
N TYR A 291 -3.46 20.29 6.85
CA TYR A 291 -2.41 19.58 7.59
C TYR A 291 -2.27 20.09 9.03
N GLY A 292 -2.07 19.16 9.95
CA GLY A 292 -1.63 19.49 11.31
C GLY A 292 -0.23 20.10 11.27
N ILE A 293 0.72 19.37 10.70
CA ILE A 293 2.08 19.83 10.46
C ILE A 293 2.44 19.59 8.99
N ASN A 294 2.89 20.64 8.32
CA ASN A 294 3.27 20.62 6.91
C ASN A 294 4.75 20.97 6.75
N LEU A 295 5.51 20.02 6.23
CA LEU A 295 6.97 20.07 6.07
C LEU A 295 7.29 20.12 4.57
N LEU A 296 7.67 21.29 4.05
CA LEU A 296 8.06 21.46 2.65
C LEU A 296 9.56 21.71 2.54
N GLY A 297 10.31 20.75 2.06
CA GLY A 297 11.78 20.85 1.95
C GLY A 297 12.44 21.13 3.29
N ALA A 298 11.87 20.61 4.37
CA ALA A 298 12.36 20.81 5.72
C ALA A 298 13.45 19.77 6.05
N ASN A 299 14.46 20.17 6.83
CA ASN A 299 15.61 19.33 7.13
C ASN A 299 15.92 19.29 8.62
N HIS A 300 16.30 18.13 9.15
CA HIS A 300 16.64 17.96 10.58
C HIS A 300 15.51 18.43 11.49
N ILE A 301 14.32 17.86 11.30
CA ILE A 301 13.13 18.21 12.08
C ILE A 301 12.78 17.09 13.04
N LEU A 302 12.52 17.47 14.29
CA LEU A 302 11.95 16.58 15.28
C LEU A 302 10.54 17.03 15.66
N ILE A 303 9.58 16.13 15.54
CA ILE A 303 8.20 16.28 16.00
C ILE A 303 7.98 15.24 17.08
N GLU A 304 7.70 15.65 18.30
CA GLU A 304 7.60 14.69 19.40
C GLU A 304 6.57 15.03 20.48
N ASN A 305 6.05 13.99 21.13
CA ASN A 305 5.16 14.08 22.28
C ASN A 305 3.88 14.89 22.03
N MET A 306 3.36 14.85 20.80
CA MET A 306 2.21 15.64 20.39
C MET A 306 0.95 14.77 20.21
N ASP A 307 -0.20 15.36 20.48
CA ASP A 307 -1.51 14.83 20.11
C ASP A 307 -2.07 15.66 18.95
N ILE A 308 -2.26 15.03 17.75
CA ILE A 308 -2.70 15.73 16.54
C ILE A 308 -3.96 15.06 15.99
N SER A 309 -5.02 15.83 15.83
CA SER A 309 -6.30 15.27 15.41
C SER A 309 -7.16 16.20 14.57
N ASN A 310 -8.18 15.62 13.93
CA ASN A 310 -9.27 16.34 13.26
C ASN A 310 -8.80 17.30 12.15
N CYS A 311 -7.71 17.04 11.48
CA CYS A 311 -7.30 17.75 10.29
C CYS A 311 -8.14 17.30 9.08
N THR A 312 -8.45 18.22 8.15
CA THR A 312 -9.21 17.88 6.93
C THR A 312 -8.38 17.09 5.92
N GLY A 313 -7.07 17.09 6.05
CA GLY A 313 -6.10 16.24 5.34
C GLY A 313 -5.37 15.32 6.31
N ASP A 314 -4.07 15.48 6.41
CA ASP A 314 -3.17 14.62 7.13
C ASP A 314 -2.78 15.22 8.49
N ALA A 315 -2.47 14.39 9.48
CA ALA A 315 -1.90 14.93 10.71
C ALA A 315 -0.51 15.52 10.45
N ILE A 316 0.33 14.79 9.71
CA ILE A 316 1.67 15.24 9.29
C ILE A 316 1.86 14.96 7.81
N PHE A 317 2.27 15.97 7.07
CA PHE A 317 2.60 15.88 5.65
C PHE A 317 4.03 16.38 5.41
N THR A 318 4.80 15.66 4.61
CA THR A 318 6.14 16.07 4.21
C THR A 318 6.34 15.93 2.72
N SER A 319 6.93 16.94 2.10
CA SER A 319 7.14 16.99 0.65
C SER A 319 8.31 17.90 0.26
N TRP A 320 8.45 18.11 -1.03
CA TRP A 320 9.39 19.04 -1.62
C TRP A 320 9.16 20.49 -1.21
N LEU A 321 10.20 21.29 -1.27
CA LEU A 321 10.15 22.73 -0.97
C LEU A 321 9.13 23.47 -1.84
N GLU A 322 9.06 23.13 -3.11
CA GLU A 322 8.14 23.74 -4.09
C GLU A 322 7.73 22.71 -5.13
N TYR A 323 6.45 22.76 -5.52
CA TYR A 323 5.96 21.99 -6.64
C TYR A 323 6.54 22.54 -7.95
N LYS A 324 7.11 21.68 -8.77
CA LYS A 324 7.59 22.00 -10.13
C LYS A 324 6.71 21.31 -11.16
N ALA A 325 6.26 22.03 -12.14
CA ALA A 325 5.43 21.47 -13.21
C ALA A 325 6.20 20.46 -14.09
N ASN A 326 7.51 20.63 -14.22
CA ASN A 326 8.38 19.72 -14.96
C ASN A 326 9.24 18.91 -13.98
N PRO A 327 9.15 17.59 -13.98
CA PRO A 327 9.98 16.73 -13.14
C PRO A 327 11.50 16.99 -13.24
N ALA A 328 11.99 17.38 -14.40
CA ALA A 328 13.41 17.67 -14.60
C ALA A 328 13.93 18.91 -13.82
N ASP A 329 13.03 19.74 -13.34
CA ASP A 329 13.39 20.95 -12.58
C ASP A 329 13.59 20.71 -11.08
N TYR A 330 13.30 19.48 -10.59
CA TYR A 330 13.56 19.11 -9.21
C TYR A 330 15.03 18.81 -8.97
N THR A 331 15.51 19.17 -7.81
CA THR A 331 16.85 18.83 -7.33
C THR A 331 16.78 18.18 -5.96
N GLN A 332 17.71 17.30 -5.65
CA GLN A 332 17.74 16.60 -4.37
C GLN A 332 17.77 17.55 -3.15
N GLY A 333 18.38 18.74 -3.29
CA GLY A 333 18.40 19.74 -2.22
C GLY A 333 17.06 20.39 -1.89
N GLN A 334 15.99 20.06 -2.61
CA GLN A 334 14.64 20.53 -2.34
C GLN A 334 13.78 19.51 -1.59
N MET A 335 14.27 18.30 -1.38
CA MET A 335 13.60 17.27 -0.61
C MET A 335 13.65 17.57 0.90
N GLY A 336 12.61 17.14 1.61
CA GLY A 336 12.71 16.99 3.06
C GLY A 336 13.73 15.91 3.43
N SER A 337 14.50 16.11 4.50
CA SER A 337 15.43 15.07 4.96
C SER A 337 15.67 15.10 6.46
N TYR A 338 16.07 13.95 7.02
CA TYR A 338 16.32 13.78 8.45
C TYR A 338 15.13 14.23 9.31
N LEU A 339 13.95 13.70 8.96
CA LEU A 339 12.71 14.01 9.66
C LEU A 339 12.43 12.91 10.69
N THR A 340 12.10 13.29 11.90
CA THR A 340 11.72 12.35 12.96
C THR A 340 10.36 12.70 13.52
N VAL A 341 9.44 11.72 13.54
CA VAL A 341 8.15 11.78 14.24
C VAL A 341 8.20 10.76 15.36
N HIS A 342 8.17 11.22 16.61
CA HIS A 342 8.40 10.38 17.76
C HIS A 342 7.36 10.58 18.85
N ASN A 343 6.86 9.47 19.40
CA ASN A 343 5.96 9.45 20.57
C ASN A 343 4.72 10.37 20.42
N CYS A 344 4.15 10.43 19.21
CA CYS A 344 2.96 11.21 18.91
C CYS A 344 1.70 10.33 18.89
N ASN A 345 0.55 10.95 19.19
CA ASN A 345 -0.77 10.38 19.02
C ASN A 345 -1.48 11.09 17.85
N LEU A 346 -1.63 10.40 16.72
CA LEU A 346 -2.17 10.94 15.48
C LEU A 346 -3.52 10.28 15.16
N HIS A 347 -4.60 11.05 15.14
CA HIS A 347 -5.91 10.40 15.03
C HIS A 347 -7.02 11.27 14.41
N HIS A 348 -8.06 10.60 13.91
CA HIS A 348 -9.29 11.21 13.39
C HIS A 348 -9.08 12.24 12.27
N CYS A 349 -7.91 12.28 11.66
CA CYS A 349 -7.68 13.08 10.47
C CYS A 349 -8.44 12.49 9.28
N ARG A 350 -8.81 13.33 8.33
CA ARG A 350 -9.75 12.95 7.27
C ARG A 350 -9.09 12.10 6.20
N ARG A 351 -7.79 12.31 5.93
CA ARG A 351 -7.09 11.65 4.81
C ARG A 351 -6.03 10.67 5.29
N GLN A 352 -4.99 11.12 5.98
CA GLN A 352 -3.87 10.28 6.41
C GLN A 352 -3.45 10.61 7.86
N GLY A 353 -2.75 9.65 8.48
CA GLY A 353 -1.98 9.93 9.69
C GLY A 353 -0.69 10.66 9.34
N ILE A 354 0.17 10.02 8.56
CA ILE A 354 1.42 10.59 8.05
C ILE A 354 1.52 10.33 6.56
N SER A 355 1.73 11.38 5.76
CA SER A 355 2.07 11.27 4.34
C SER A 355 3.51 11.69 4.11
N VAL A 356 4.26 10.83 3.44
CA VAL A 356 5.62 11.12 3.00
C VAL A 356 5.64 11.20 1.49
N ALA A 357 5.79 12.42 0.97
CA ALA A 357 5.71 12.73 -0.45
C ALA A 357 6.94 13.53 -0.91
N GLY A 358 8.05 12.86 -1.15
CA GLY A 358 9.29 13.49 -1.58
C GLY A 358 10.23 13.84 -0.42
N SER A 359 10.54 12.86 0.42
CA SER A 359 11.46 13.02 1.55
C SER A 359 12.37 11.82 1.72
N THR A 360 13.52 12.05 2.30
CA THR A 360 14.53 11.02 2.56
C THR A 360 14.96 11.02 4.03
N ASP A 361 15.44 9.89 4.52
CA ASP A 361 15.92 9.74 5.90
C ASP A 361 14.83 10.11 6.93
N VAL A 362 13.65 9.50 6.79
CA VAL A 362 12.49 9.74 7.64
C VAL A 362 12.37 8.64 8.68
N SER A 363 12.23 9.01 9.94
CA SER A 363 12.03 8.11 11.08
C SER A 363 10.66 8.33 11.71
N ILE A 364 9.83 7.31 11.78
CA ILE A 364 8.50 7.32 12.41
C ILE A 364 8.52 6.29 13.54
N ILE A 365 8.66 6.75 14.77
CA ILE A 365 9.03 5.87 15.90
C ILE A 365 8.11 6.06 17.09
N ASN A 366 7.62 4.95 17.66
CA ASN A 366 6.85 4.92 18.91
C ASN A 366 5.57 5.77 18.89
N ASN A 367 4.89 5.87 17.75
CA ASN A 367 3.67 6.64 17.62
C ASN A 367 2.42 5.75 17.77
N LYS A 368 1.30 6.38 18.15
CA LYS A 368 -0.04 5.81 18.00
C LYS A 368 -0.72 6.49 16.82
N ILE A 369 -1.20 5.70 15.85
CA ILE A 369 -1.85 6.24 14.64
C ILE A 369 -3.16 5.49 14.44
N HIS A 370 -4.29 6.19 14.60
CA HIS A 370 -5.57 5.50 14.62
C HIS A 370 -6.77 6.34 14.18
N HIS A 371 -7.86 5.66 13.83
CA HIS A 371 -9.14 6.27 13.45
C HIS A 371 -9.02 7.27 12.28
N ILE A 372 -8.02 7.08 11.42
CA ILE A 372 -7.86 7.89 10.21
C ILE A 372 -9.00 7.58 9.24
N GLY A 373 -9.63 8.63 8.71
CA GLY A 373 -10.78 8.52 7.81
C GLY A 373 -12.08 8.07 8.48
N LEU A 374 -12.12 7.99 9.81
CA LEU A 374 -13.29 7.57 10.57
C LEU A 374 -13.91 8.72 11.38
N ALA A 375 -15.20 8.59 11.61
CA ALA A 375 -15.93 9.42 12.58
C ALA A 375 -15.59 8.99 14.02
N ASP A 376 -16.05 9.77 15.01
CA ASP A 376 -15.78 9.50 16.43
C ASP A 376 -16.29 8.15 16.93
N ASN A 377 -17.25 7.53 16.23
CA ASN A 377 -17.72 6.20 16.58
C ASN A 377 -16.75 5.06 16.20
N GLY A 378 -15.64 5.38 15.51
CA GLY A 378 -14.63 4.45 15.09
C GLY A 378 -15.05 3.42 14.03
N VAL A 379 -16.23 3.58 13.43
CA VAL A 379 -16.82 2.63 12.48
C VAL A 379 -17.22 3.31 11.17
N THR A 380 -17.87 4.46 11.25
CA THR A 380 -18.38 5.15 10.07
C THR A 380 -17.24 5.85 9.34
N GLU A 381 -17.09 5.57 8.03
CA GLU A 381 -16.14 6.30 7.19
C GLU A 381 -16.57 7.76 7.07
N ASP A 382 -15.68 8.67 7.44
CA ASP A 382 -15.83 10.12 7.42
C ASP A 382 -14.53 10.77 6.91
N GLY A 383 -14.04 10.24 5.83
CA GLY A 383 -12.77 10.63 5.25
C GLY A 383 -12.80 10.82 3.75
N THR A 384 -11.63 11.06 3.21
CA THR A 384 -11.33 11.03 1.79
C THR A 384 -10.14 10.13 1.53
N ALA A 385 -10.19 9.35 0.43
CA ALA A 385 -9.10 8.43 0.11
C ALA A 385 -7.73 9.13 0.09
N PRO A 386 -6.65 8.40 0.45
CA PRO A 386 -6.58 6.95 0.66
C PRO A 386 -6.87 6.44 2.08
N MET A 387 -6.93 7.28 3.14
CA MET A 387 -7.32 6.95 4.52
C MET A 387 -6.46 5.86 5.20
N PHE A 388 -5.15 5.94 5.01
CA PHE A 388 -4.19 5.07 5.67
C PHE A 388 -3.56 5.72 6.92
N GLY A 389 -3.04 4.89 7.81
CA GLY A 389 -2.25 5.37 8.94
C GLY A 389 -0.96 6.05 8.47
N ILE A 390 -0.20 5.39 7.61
CA ILE A 390 1.03 5.92 6.99
C ILE A 390 0.96 5.65 5.49
N ASP A 391 1.22 6.67 4.69
CA ASP A 391 1.27 6.62 3.24
C ASP A 391 2.62 7.18 2.72
N LEU A 392 3.33 6.33 1.99
CA LEU A 392 4.56 6.72 1.30
C LEU A 392 4.23 6.85 -0.19
N GLU A 393 3.84 8.05 -0.60
CA GLU A 393 3.36 8.33 -1.95
C GLU A 393 4.06 9.56 -2.50
N SER A 394 4.78 9.42 -3.60
CA SER A 394 5.30 10.59 -4.29
C SER A 394 4.19 11.34 -5.03
N MET A 395 4.42 12.59 -5.32
CA MET A 395 3.47 13.41 -6.08
C MET A 395 3.38 13.01 -7.55
N TRP A 396 4.22 12.11 -8.02
CA TRP A 396 4.30 11.68 -9.40
C TRP A 396 3.94 10.21 -9.54
N SER A 397 3.01 9.88 -10.43
CA SER A 397 2.68 8.50 -10.72
C SER A 397 3.74 7.83 -11.58
N GLU A 398 3.90 6.51 -11.47
CA GLU A 398 4.78 5.69 -12.32
C GLU A 398 4.59 5.91 -13.82
N THR A 399 3.41 6.34 -14.26
CA THR A 399 3.10 6.61 -15.66
C THR A 399 3.71 7.90 -16.17
N ASN A 400 4.03 8.84 -15.29
CA ASN A 400 4.57 10.16 -15.63
C ASN A 400 6.08 10.23 -15.47
N ILE A 401 6.67 9.24 -14.81
CA ILE A 401 8.11 9.15 -14.60
C ILE A 401 8.59 7.88 -15.27
N PRO A 402 8.95 7.92 -16.52
CA PRO A 402 9.59 6.78 -17.13
C PRO A 402 10.89 6.54 -16.38
N THR A 403 10.98 5.42 -15.67
CA THR A 403 12.22 4.84 -15.25
C THR A 403 12.90 5.42 -14.02
N TRP A 404 12.17 5.73 -12.94
CA TRP A 404 12.76 6.32 -11.77
C TRP A 404 13.07 5.31 -10.69
N ARG A 405 14.29 4.78 -10.72
CA ARG A 405 14.83 3.92 -9.67
C ARG A 405 16.31 4.26 -9.47
N PRO A 406 16.83 4.24 -8.24
CA PRO A 406 18.23 4.53 -7.96
C PRO A 406 19.19 3.64 -8.75
N GLU A 407 18.82 2.37 -8.91
CA GLU A 407 19.59 1.39 -9.69
C GLU A 407 19.62 1.67 -11.19
N LEU A 408 18.83 2.61 -11.67
CA LEU A 408 18.73 2.97 -13.07
C LEU A 408 19.48 4.24 -13.43
N ASN A 409 20.24 4.77 -12.51
CA ASN A 409 21.09 5.94 -12.70
C ASN A 409 20.35 7.19 -13.22
N GLN A 410 19.08 7.33 -12.88
CA GLN A 410 18.29 8.49 -13.26
C GLN A 410 18.23 9.47 -12.10
N THR A 411 18.86 10.59 -12.37
CA THR A 411 18.99 11.66 -11.41
C THR A 411 17.69 12.44 -11.27
N GLY A 412 17.24 12.57 -10.04
CA GLY A 412 16.66 13.83 -9.65
C GLY A 412 15.19 13.92 -9.49
N LEU A 413 14.48 12.90 -9.04
CA LEU A 413 13.06 13.07 -8.84
C LEU A 413 12.60 12.50 -7.50
N GLU A 414 11.47 12.94 -7.02
CA GLU A 414 10.77 12.57 -5.79
C GLU A 414 10.93 11.11 -5.37
N LEU A 415 11.99 10.74 -4.75
CA LEU A 415 12.15 9.41 -4.23
C LEU A 415 12.05 9.45 -2.71
N ASN A 416 10.96 8.93 -2.22
CA ASN A 416 10.92 8.56 -0.81
C ASN A 416 11.93 7.43 -0.59
N THR A 417 12.96 7.69 0.21
CA THR A 417 14.00 6.67 0.42
C THR A 417 14.55 6.71 1.83
N ARG A 418 15.05 5.57 2.31
CA ARG A 418 15.60 5.39 3.67
C ARG A 418 14.60 5.80 4.73
N ILE A 419 13.45 5.13 4.71
CA ILE A 419 12.35 5.36 5.65
C ILE A 419 12.38 4.27 6.72
N TYR A 420 12.42 4.67 7.97
CA TYR A 420 12.40 3.78 9.13
C TYR A 420 11.13 3.98 9.95
N ILE A 421 10.32 2.94 10.06
CA ILE A 421 9.04 2.94 10.75
C ILE A 421 9.10 1.88 11.85
N ALA A 422 9.18 2.29 13.11
CA ALA A 422 9.44 1.33 14.18
C ALA A 422 8.63 1.57 15.44
N GLN A 423 8.29 0.49 16.14
CA GLN A 423 7.65 0.51 17.46
C GLN A 423 6.32 1.28 17.50
N ASN A 424 5.67 1.48 16.35
CA ASN A 424 4.40 2.17 16.29
C ASN A 424 3.24 1.20 16.60
N TYR A 425 2.17 1.74 17.17
CA TYR A 425 0.89 1.08 17.27
C TYR A 425 -0.11 1.74 16.32
N ILE A 426 -0.46 1.02 15.23
CA ILE A 426 -1.30 1.54 14.15
C ILE A 426 -2.56 0.67 14.08
N TYR A 427 -3.72 1.27 14.29
CA TYR A 427 -4.95 0.50 14.47
C TYR A 427 -6.21 1.27 14.06
N THR A 428 -7.24 0.54 13.69
CA THR A 428 -8.59 1.08 13.43
C THR A 428 -8.60 2.26 12.47
N ASN A 429 -7.83 2.18 11.37
CA ASN A 429 -7.89 3.16 10.29
C ASN A 429 -8.87 2.67 9.21
N SER A 430 -9.50 3.58 8.47
CA SER A 430 -10.60 3.24 7.56
C SER A 430 -10.20 2.28 6.45
N ARG A 431 -9.07 2.49 5.78
CA ARG A 431 -8.69 1.70 4.60
C ARG A 431 -7.38 0.95 4.71
N GLY A 432 -6.64 1.15 5.78
CA GLY A 432 -5.42 0.41 6.05
C GLY A 432 -4.47 1.15 6.97
N HIS A 433 -3.37 0.49 7.28
CA HIS A 433 -2.41 0.96 8.26
C HIS A 433 -1.17 1.52 7.62
N PHE A 434 -0.72 0.89 6.54
CA PHE A 434 0.48 1.28 5.83
C PHE A 434 0.32 0.98 4.34
N VAL A 435 0.66 1.95 3.51
CA VAL A 435 0.83 1.76 2.07
C VAL A 435 2.13 2.41 1.61
N ASN A 436 2.84 1.69 0.75
CA ASN A 436 4.01 2.20 0.06
C ASN A 436 3.75 2.19 -1.44
N ALA A 437 3.50 3.35 -2.02
CA ALA A 437 3.26 3.48 -3.44
C ALA A 437 4.55 3.49 -4.27
N ASP A 438 5.63 4.13 -3.77
CA ASP A 438 6.86 4.31 -4.55
C ASP A 438 8.14 4.57 -3.75
N ALA A 439 8.13 4.36 -2.44
CA ALA A 439 9.36 4.47 -1.64
C ALA A 439 10.25 3.23 -1.78
N VAL A 440 11.55 3.43 -1.64
CA VAL A 440 12.57 2.37 -1.63
C VAL A 440 13.42 2.44 -0.35
N HIS A 441 14.06 1.32 0.01
CA HIS A 441 14.81 1.20 1.27
C HIS A 441 13.94 1.57 2.48
N VAL A 442 12.81 0.90 2.62
CA VAL A 442 11.86 1.09 3.71
C VAL A 442 12.00 -0.07 4.70
N THR A 443 12.08 0.24 5.97
CA THR A 443 12.08 -0.77 7.03
C THR A 443 10.95 -0.50 8.01
N LEU A 444 10.09 -1.51 8.19
CA LEU A 444 9.08 -1.54 9.24
C LEU A 444 9.52 -2.54 10.30
N GLU A 445 9.77 -2.08 11.51
CA GLU A 445 10.35 -2.93 12.56
C GLU A 445 9.61 -2.83 13.88
N ASN A 446 9.29 -3.98 14.48
CA ASN A 446 8.64 -4.06 15.79
C ASN A 446 7.35 -3.24 15.90
N ASN A 447 6.63 -3.01 14.80
CA ASN A 447 5.33 -2.33 14.84
C ASN A 447 4.22 -3.30 15.23
N LYS A 448 3.18 -2.78 15.85
CA LYS A 448 1.92 -3.46 16.06
C LYS A 448 0.84 -2.86 15.16
N PHE A 449 0.24 -3.71 14.33
CA PHE A 449 -0.90 -3.36 13.46
C PHE A 449 -2.13 -4.12 13.92
N GLU A 450 -3.28 -3.42 14.03
CA GLU A 450 -4.49 -4.06 14.52
C GLU A 450 -5.74 -3.60 13.75
N GLY A 451 -6.50 -4.59 13.25
CA GLY A 451 -7.67 -4.38 12.41
C GLY A 451 -7.33 -4.39 10.92
N TYR A 452 -8.34 -4.30 10.08
CA TYR A 452 -8.26 -4.32 8.63
C TYR A 452 -7.71 -5.62 8.02
N ASN A 453 -8.57 -6.61 7.93
CA ASN A 453 -8.22 -7.99 7.54
C ASN A 453 -7.80 -8.17 6.06
N VAL A 454 -7.95 -7.16 5.21
CA VAL A 454 -7.66 -7.26 3.78
C VAL A 454 -6.81 -6.06 3.34
N GLY A 455 -5.57 -6.31 2.99
CA GLY A 455 -4.67 -5.30 2.44
C GLY A 455 -4.25 -4.19 3.40
N GLY A 456 -4.32 -4.42 4.71
CA GLY A 456 -4.03 -3.40 5.73
C GLY A 456 -2.59 -2.89 5.72
N ILE A 457 -1.64 -3.73 5.27
CA ILE A 457 -0.22 -3.39 5.11
C ILE A 457 0.20 -3.84 3.72
N SER A 458 0.60 -2.92 2.86
CA SER A 458 1.00 -3.28 1.50
C SER A 458 2.00 -2.31 0.88
N SER A 459 2.69 -2.79 -0.16
CA SER A 459 3.50 -1.97 -1.05
C SER A 459 3.12 -2.25 -2.49
N TYR A 460 3.44 -1.35 -3.43
CA TYR A 460 3.30 -1.64 -4.84
C TYR A 460 4.41 -2.59 -5.32
N PRO A 461 4.16 -3.40 -6.37
CA PRO A 461 5.10 -4.48 -6.78
C PRO A 461 6.47 -4.00 -7.22
N ASN A 462 6.55 -2.74 -7.66
CA ASN A 462 7.79 -2.17 -8.17
C ASN A 462 8.69 -1.56 -7.09
N ASN A 463 8.20 -1.47 -5.86
CA ASN A 463 8.98 -0.94 -4.75
C ASN A 463 10.03 -1.96 -4.33
N MET A 464 11.24 -1.50 -4.09
CA MET A 464 12.39 -2.35 -3.82
C MET A 464 12.93 -2.12 -2.42
N TYR A 465 13.56 -3.17 -1.87
CA TYR A 465 14.23 -3.12 -0.57
C TYR A 465 13.28 -2.74 0.58
N ILE A 466 12.12 -3.40 0.61
CA ILE A 466 11.15 -3.24 1.71
C ILE A 466 11.35 -4.36 2.71
N ASN A 467 11.69 -4.01 3.95
CA ASN A 467 11.90 -4.94 5.04
C ASN A 467 10.77 -4.84 6.08
N TYR A 468 10.15 -5.97 6.39
CA TYR A 468 9.18 -6.11 7.47
C TYR A 468 9.81 -7.00 8.55
N LEU A 469 10.24 -6.41 9.65
CA LEU A 469 11.02 -7.08 10.69
C LEU A 469 10.23 -7.14 12.00
N ASN A 470 10.00 -8.32 12.52
CA ASN A 470 9.41 -8.56 13.86
C ASN A 470 8.08 -7.81 14.09
N ASN A 471 7.29 -7.58 13.05
CA ASN A 471 6.02 -6.90 13.19
C ASN A 471 4.93 -7.84 13.69
N THR A 472 4.03 -7.32 14.52
CA THR A 472 2.86 -8.05 15.02
C THR A 472 1.60 -7.55 14.32
N MET A 473 0.87 -8.45 13.68
CA MET A 473 -0.43 -8.20 13.04
C MET A 473 -1.52 -8.88 13.86
N ILE A 474 -2.55 -8.12 14.23
CA ILE A 474 -3.74 -8.63 14.91
C ILE A 474 -4.95 -8.33 14.05
N SER A 475 -5.62 -9.38 13.54
CA SER A 475 -6.72 -9.21 12.60
C SER A 475 -6.35 -8.23 11.46
N CYS A 476 -5.14 -8.36 10.93
CA CYS A 476 -4.57 -7.52 9.91
C CYS A 476 -3.87 -8.36 8.85
N GLU A 477 -3.87 -7.92 7.59
CA GLU A 477 -3.20 -8.60 6.50
C GLU A 477 -1.94 -7.86 6.05
N LEU A 478 -0.83 -8.59 5.99
CA LEU A 478 0.38 -8.18 5.31
C LEU A 478 0.37 -8.71 3.87
N VAL A 479 0.44 -7.83 2.89
CA VAL A 479 0.58 -8.19 1.48
C VAL A 479 2.02 -8.08 1.04
N VAL A 480 2.65 -9.22 0.80
CA VAL A 480 4.03 -9.32 0.34
C VAL A 480 4.07 -9.21 -1.17
N LYS A 481 4.78 -8.22 -1.68
CA LYS A 481 4.92 -7.96 -3.12
C LYS A 481 6.39 -7.71 -3.50
N GLY A 482 6.66 -7.75 -4.81
CA GLY A 482 8.01 -7.47 -5.32
C GLY A 482 9.08 -8.37 -4.70
N ASP A 483 10.16 -7.79 -4.27
CA ASP A 483 11.29 -8.42 -3.59
C ASP A 483 11.31 -8.16 -2.07
N ASN A 484 10.14 -7.98 -1.47
CA ASN A 484 10.02 -7.70 -0.05
C ASN A 484 10.70 -8.79 0.81
N PHE A 485 11.31 -8.35 1.90
CA PHE A 485 11.85 -9.21 2.93
C PHE A 485 10.98 -9.17 4.18
N VAL A 486 10.51 -10.33 4.63
CA VAL A 486 9.69 -10.49 5.83
C VAL A 486 10.40 -11.43 6.78
N ASN A 487 10.66 -10.99 8.00
CA ASN A 487 11.28 -11.82 9.01
C ASN A 487 10.67 -11.57 10.39
N GLY A 488 10.43 -12.65 11.14
CA GLY A 488 9.93 -12.58 12.51
C GLY A 488 8.48 -12.08 12.64
N ALA A 489 7.67 -12.14 11.58
CA ALA A 489 6.29 -11.64 11.62
C ALA A 489 5.39 -12.56 12.44
N ILE A 490 4.57 -11.97 13.33
CA ILE A 490 3.58 -12.67 14.14
C ILE A 490 2.18 -12.19 13.74
N CYS A 491 1.36 -13.09 13.20
CA CYS A 491 -0.02 -12.83 12.83
C CYS A 491 -0.98 -13.55 13.77
N ASN A 492 -1.80 -12.80 14.49
CA ASN A 492 -2.86 -13.32 15.34
C ASN A 492 -4.22 -12.99 14.75
N ASN A 493 -4.99 -13.98 14.29
CA ASN A 493 -6.20 -13.80 13.48
C ASN A 493 -5.97 -12.92 12.24
N GLY A 494 -4.73 -12.82 11.79
CA GLY A 494 -4.27 -11.99 10.66
C GLY A 494 -3.68 -12.87 9.57
N ASN A 495 -3.36 -12.26 8.43
CA ASN A 495 -2.94 -13.00 7.26
C ASN A 495 -1.58 -12.52 6.72
N ILE A 496 -0.86 -13.43 6.05
CA ILE A 496 0.18 -13.06 5.11
C ILE A 496 -0.28 -13.50 3.72
N ARG A 497 -0.41 -12.54 2.81
CA ARG A 497 -0.78 -12.78 1.43
C ARG A 497 0.39 -12.49 0.50
N ILE A 498 0.73 -13.44 -0.34
CA ILE A 498 1.72 -13.26 -1.40
C ILE A 498 1.00 -12.78 -2.66
N ALA A 499 1.48 -11.70 -3.24
CA ALA A 499 0.96 -11.16 -4.49
C ALA A 499 2.09 -10.48 -5.28
N ASP A 500 2.15 -10.70 -6.59
CA ASP A 500 3.09 -10.00 -7.49
C ASP A 500 4.57 -10.04 -7.05
N VAL A 501 5.04 -11.17 -6.53
CA VAL A 501 6.41 -11.31 -6.03
C VAL A 501 7.44 -11.50 -7.14
N THR A 502 8.61 -10.91 -6.98
CA THR A 502 9.75 -10.98 -7.92
C THR A 502 11.02 -11.55 -7.31
N GLY A 503 10.98 -11.93 -6.05
CA GLY A 503 12.13 -12.40 -5.30
C GLY A 503 11.93 -12.34 -3.80
N ALA A 504 10.67 -12.30 -3.35
CA ALA A 504 10.34 -12.15 -1.94
C ALA A 504 10.97 -13.24 -1.07
N VAL A 505 11.42 -12.84 0.10
CA VAL A 505 11.93 -13.74 1.14
C VAL A 505 11.05 -13.60 2.38
N ILE A 506 10.48 -14.72 2.83
CA ILE A 506 9.63 -14.78 4.01
C ILE A 506 10.23 -15.81 4.96
N ASN A 507 10.63 -15.36 6.12
CA ASN A 507 11.36 -16.17 7.08
C ASN A 507 10.87 -15.98 8.51
N ASP A 508 10.93 -17.02 9.33
CA ASP A 508 10.65 -17.01 10.76
C ASP A 508 9.29 -16.36 11.11
N CYS A 509 8.23 -16.76 10.39
CA CYS A 509 6.90 -16.19 10.58
C CYS A 509 5.98 -17.16 11.32
N LYS A 510 5.15 -16.62 12.20
CA LYS A 510 4.12 -17.38 12.90
C LYS A 510 2.72 -16.82 12.63
N ILE A 511 1.82 -17.66 12.12
CA ILE A 511 0.44 -17.30 11.83
C ILE A 511 -0.49 -18.15 12.71
N ASN A 512 -1.16 -17.51 13.64
CA ASN A 512 -2.12 -18.12 14.57
C ASN A 512 -3.55 -17.76 14.14
N ASN A 513 -4.40 -18.75 13.88
CA ASN A 513 -5.79 -18.55 13.47
C ASN A 513 -5.97 -17.65 12.24
N GLY A 514 -5.00 -17.61 11.35
CA GLY A 514 -4.97 -16.77 10.15
C GLY A 514 -4.61 -17.57 8.91
N LEU A 515 -4.44 -16.88 7.79
CA LEU A 515 -4.14 -17.46 6.49
C LEU A 515 -2.72 -17.12 6.02
N PHE A 516 -2.06 -18.11 5.41
CA PHE A 516 -0.90 -17.91 4.59
C PHE A 516 -1.26 -18.34 3.17
N TYR A 517 -1.44 -17.37 2.28
CA TYR A 517 -2.00 -17.68 0.96
C TYR A 517 -1.52 -16.69 -0.10
N GLY A 518 -1.80 -17.00 -1.34
CA GLY A 518 -1.58 -16.07 -2.43
C GLY A 518 -1.19 -16.72 -3.74
N SER A 519 -0.86 -15.87 -4.69
CA SER A 519 -0.50 -16.24 -6.04
C SER A 519 0.58 -15.31 -6.56
N SER A 520 1.57 -15.88 -7.24
CA SER A 520 2.60 -15.11 -7.93
C SER A 520 2.22 -14.76 -9.37
N VAL A 521 0.99 -15.04 -9.78
CA VAL A 521 0.57 -14.92 -11.17
C VAL A 521 -0.23 -13.66 -11.38
N TYR A 522 0.34 -12.71 -12.08
CA TYR A 522 -0.40 -11.56 -12.59
C TYR A 522 -0.08 -11.26 -14.05
N GLY A 523 -1.14 -11.05 -14.82
CA GLY A 523 -1.05 -10.45 -16.14
C GLY A 523 -0.53 -11.37 -17.24
N TYR A 524 -1.24 -12.42 -17.52
CA TYR A 524 -1.09 -13.19 -18.74
C TYR A 524 -1.57 -12.39 -19.95
N TRP A 525 -0.67 -12.10 -20.89
CA TRP A 525 -1.02 -11.36 -22.10
C TRP A 525 -1.35 -12.25 -23.30
N GLY A 526 -1.24 -13.56 -23.16
CA GLY A 526 -1.46 -14.53 -24.21
C GLY A 526 -0.23 -14.78 -25.09
N THR A 527 -0.45 -15.51 -26.15
CA THR A 527 0.57 -15.81 -27.16
C THR A 527 0.72 -14.64 -28.11
N PRO A 528 1.90 -14.01 -28.21
CA PRO A 528 2.12 -12.91 -29.15
C PRO A 528 2.42 -13.43 -30.56
N ILE A 529 2.20 -12.57 -31.54
CA ILE A 529 2.81 -12.69 -32.86
C ILE A 529 4.21 -12.09 -32.77
N VAL A 530 5.21 -12.82 -33.25
CA VAL A 530 6.61 -12.43 -33.21
C VAL A 530 7.10 -11.98 -34.56
N ASP A 531 7.57 -10.74 -34.64
CA ASP A 531 8.37 -10.24 -35.76
C ASP A 531 9.86 -10.43 -35.45
N VAL A 532 10.46 -11.42 -36.08
CA VAL A 532 11.87 -11.79 -35.89
C VAL A 532 12.83 -10.70 -36.36
N ALA A 533 12.46 -9.99 -37.46
CA ALA A 533 13.32 -8.97 -38.04
C ALA A 533 13.53 -7.78 -37.11
N THR A 534 12.50 -7.39 -36.40
CA THR A 534 12.52 -6.25 -35.47
C THR A 534 12.65 -6.66 -34.02
N GLY A 535 12.44 -7.93 -33.70
CA GLY A 535 12.40 -8.40 -32.30
C GLY A 535 11.11 -8.00 -31.56
N THR A 536 9.99 -7.75 -32.29
CA THR A 536 8.74 -7.22 -31.74
C THR A 536 7.74 -8.32 -31.42
N PHE A 537 7.16 -8.26 -30.23
CA PHE A 537 6.02 -9.09 -29.79
C PHE A 537 4.74 -8.27 -29.90
N THR A 538 3.75 -8.77 -30.65
CA THR A 538 2.45 -8.11 -30.88
C THR A 538 1.32 -8.96 -30.33
N PHE A 539 0.43 -8.36 -29.55
CA PHE A 539 -0.70 -8.97 -28.89
C PHE A 539 -2.01 -8.58 -29.54
N ALA A 540 -3.03 -9.45 -29.42
CA ALA A 540 -4.36 -9.19 -29.94
C ALA A 540 -5.08 -8.02 -29.24
N ALA A 541 -4.73 -7.73 -27.98
CA ALA A 541 -5.28 -6.66 -27.17
C ALA A 541 -4.18 -5.79 -26.54
N ALA A 542 -4.56 -4.64 -26.01
CA ALA A 542 -3.67 -3.78 -25.25
C ALA A 542 -3.10 -4.52 -24.03
N HIS A 543 -1.79 -4.54 -23.88
CA HIS A 543 -1.11 -5.26 -22.79
C HIS A 543 -0.87 -4.43 -21.52
N GLY A 544 -1.03 -3.11 -21.58
CA GLY A 544 -0.89 -2.22 -20.41
C GLY A 544 0.52 -2.17 -19.78
N ALA A 545 1.54 -2.73 -20.44
CA ALA A 545 2.91 -2.59 -19.97
C ALA A 545 3.48 -1.22 -20.37
N GLY A 546 4.29 -0.61 -19.49
CA GLY A 546 5.15 0.53 -19.83
C GLY A 546 6.55 0.06 -20.23
N ASN A 547 7.40 0.97 -20.72
CA ASN A 547 8.82 0.69 -20.90
C ASN A 547 9.46 0.34 -19.55
N GLY A 548 10.37 -0.63 -19.57
CA GLY A 548 11.06 -1.09 -18.36
C GLY A 548 10.26 -2.08 -17.49
N ALA A 549 9.04 -2.44 -17.89
CA ALA A 549 8.31 -3.48 -17.18
C ALA A 549 9.05 -4.83 -17.28
N LYS A 550 9.15 -5.54 -16.18
CA LYS A 550 9.73 -6.89 -16.16
C LYS A 550 8.76 -7.89 -16.76
N VAL A 551 9.24 -8.74 -17.64
CA VAL A 551 8.47 -9.79 -18.29
C VAL A 551 9.23 -11.10 -18.31
N ALA A 552 8.49 -12.20 -18.28
CA ALA A 552 9.04 -13.54 -18.44
C ALA A 552 8.33 -14.31 -19.55
N PHE A 553 9.06 -15.24 -20.13
CA PHE A 553 8.56 -16.11 -21.17
C PHE A 553 8.33 -17.49 -20.61
N GLU A 554 7.25 -18.11 -21.04
CA GLU A 554 6.85 -19.43 -20.64
C GLU A 554 6.60 -20.34 -21.83
N GLN A 555 7.16 -21.50 -21.72
CA GLN A 555 6.97 -22.53 -22.73
C GLN A 555 5.83 -23.44 -22.28
N TRP A 556 4.69 -23.31 -22.92
CA TRP A 556 3.50 -24.09 -22.61
C TRP A 556 3.34 -25.28 -23.58
N LEU A 557 2.72 -25.05 -24.72
CA LEU A 557 2.57 -26.06 -25.78
C LEU A 557 3.51 -25.80 -26.96
N GLY A 558 4.13 -24.64 -27.02
CA GLY A 558 5.02 -24.19 -28.07
C GLY A 558 6.46 -24.10 -27.62
N LYS A 559 7.26 -23.37 -28.36
CA LYS A 559 8.65 -23.08 -28.08
C LYS A 559 8.88 -21.60 -28.17
N VAL A 560 9.57 -21.02 -27.20
CA VAL A 560 9.96 -19.59 -27.23
C VAL A 560 10.92 -19.34 -28.39
N PRO A 561 10.94 -18.10 -28.95
CA PRO A 561 11.87 -17.72 -29.99
C PRO A 561 13.34 -17.99 -29.61
N SER A 562 14.17 -18.34 -30.58
CA SER A 562 15.60 -18.45 -30.35
C SER A 562 16.19 -17.11 -29.89
N GLY A 563 17.03 -17.11 -28.87
CA GLY A 563 17.53 -15.92 -28.18
C GLY A 563 16.73 -15.54 -26.93
N ILE A 564 15.56 -16.12 -26.73
CA ILE A 564 14.77 -16.01 -25.50
C ILE A 564 14.97 -17.24 -24.62
N SER A 565 15.17 -17.02 -23.33
CA SER A 565 15.23 -18.05 -22.31
C SER A 565 14.05 -17.97 -21.38
N VAL A 566 13.40 -19.09 -21.08
CA VAL A 566 12.31 -19.21 -20.10
C VAL A 566 12.77 -19.03 -18.64
N ASP A 567 14.08 -19.05 -18.43
CA ASP A 567 14.70 -18.94 -17.12
C ASP A 567 15.18 -17.52 -16.78
N LYS A 568 14.85 -16.54 -17.64
CA LYS A 568 15.38 -15.19 -17.57
C LYS A 568 14.26 -14.16 -17.54
N LEU A 569 14.46 -13.12 -16.77
CA LEU A 569 13.63 -11.91 -16.83
C LEU A 569 14.16 -10.97 -17.91
N TYR A 570 13.25 -10.33 -18.59
CA TYR A 570 13.51 -9.32 -19.59
C TYR A 570 12.80 -8.03 -19.22
N TYR A 571 13.22 -6.95 -19.86
CA TYR A 571 12.62 -5.63 -19.71
C TYR A 571 11.94 -5.21 -21.01
N THR A 572 10.72 -4.73 -20.93
CA THR A 572 10.02 -4.19 -22.09
C THR A 572 10.65 -2.88 -22.54
N ILE A 573 10.84 -2.74 -23.83
CA ILE A 573 11.34 -1.53 -24.49
C ILE A 573 10.54 -1.25 -25.75
N ASN A 574 10.56 -0.03 -26.26
CA ASN A 574 9.84 0.40 -27.46
C ASN A 574 8.34 0.04 -27.40
N VAL A 575 7.75 0.26 -26.23
CA VAL A 575 6.38 -0.11 -25.93
C VAL A 575 5.36 0.72 -26.71
N LYS A 576 4.41 0.06 -27.34
CA LYS A 576 3.20 0.63 -27.98
C LYS A 576 1.97 -0.02 -27.36
N THR A 577 0.78 0.42 -27.73
CA THR A 577 -0.48 -0.08 -27.15
C THR A 577 -0.58 -1.61 -27.14
N ASN A 578 -0.27 -2.27 -28.26
CA ASN A 578 -0.41 -3.72 -28.43
C ASN A 578 0.90 -4.44 -28.68
N SER A 579 2.05 -3.77 -28.60
CA SER A 579 3.33 -4.42 -28.91
C SER A 579 4.49 -3.81 -28.12
N PHE A 580 5.52 -4.62 -27.89
CA PHE A 580 6.79 -4.18 -27.35
C PHE A 580 7.93 -5.06 -27.85
N GLN A 581 9.14 -4.62 -27.59
CA GLN A 581 10.36 -5.39 -27.71
C GLN A 581 10.90 -5.71 -26.32
N VAL A 582 11.83 -6.63 -26.22
CA VAL A 582 12.45 -6.98 -24.94
C VAL A 582 13.96 -6.82 -24.97
N SER A 583 14.51 -6.49 -23.81
CA SER A 583 15.95 -6.39 -23.55
C SER A 583 16.32 -7.21 -22.31
N GLU A 584 17.55 -7.67 -22.24
CA GLU A 584 18.10 -8.38 -21.07
C GLU A 584 18.45 -7.45 -19.91
N SER A 585 18.59 -6.17 -20.20
CA SER A 585 18.81 -5.13 -19.20
C SER A 585 17.87 -3.96 -19.43
N LEU A 586 17.63 -3.19 -18.41
CA LEU A 586 16.78 -2.01 -18.52
C LEU A 586 17.35 -1.02 -19.54
N ASN A 587 16.51 -0.57 -20.48
CA ASN A 587 16.91 0.28 -21.60
C ASN A 587 18.09 -0.24 -22.44
N GLY A 588 18.37 -1.54 -22.34
CA GLY A 588 19.41 -2.20 -23.11
C GLY A 588 19.00 -2.47 -24.57
N PRO A 589 19.86 -3.10 -25.35
CA PRO A 589 19.56 -3.42 -26.73
C PRO A 589 18.44 -4.46 -26.85
N VAL A 590 17.71 -4.40 -27.98
CA VAL A 590 16.71 -5.41 -28.32
C VAL A 590 17.35 -6.80 -28.39
N VAL A 591 16.70 -7.78 -27.77
CA VAL A 591 17.12 -9.19 -27.87
C VAL A 591 16.97 -9.65 -29.32
N LYS A 592 18.05 -10.13 -29.91
CA LYS A 592 18.05 -10.66 -31.27
C LYS A 592 17.47 -12.07 -31.27
N MET A 593 16.49 -12.29 -32.12
CA MET A 593 15.88 -13.59 -32.37
C MET A 593 16.24 -14.08 -33.76
N THR A 594 16.34 -15.39 -33.94
CA THR A 594 16.61 -16.01 -35.25
C THR A 594 15.44 -16.81 -35.78
N ASP A 595 14.43 -17.07 -34.93
CA ASP A 595 13.15 -17.67 -35.31
C ASP A 595 12.03 -17.07 -34.43
N ALA A 596 10.78 -17.26 -34.83
CA ALA A 596 9.60 -16.81 -34.10
C ALA A 596 9.17 -17.78 -32.97
N GLY A 597 9.89 -18.87 -32.80
CA GLY A 597 9.46 -19.95 -31.92
C GLY A 597 8.30 -20.76 -32.52
N ILE A 598 7.67 -21.55 -31.70
CA ILE A 598 6.46 -22.31 -32.03
C ILE A 598 5.32 -21.73 -31.20
N SER A 599 4.22 -21.36 -31.82
CA SER A 599 3.01 -20.83 -31.16
C SER A 599 2.59 -21.71 -29.99
N GLY A 600 2.15 -21.08 -28.89
CA GLY A 600 1.81 -21.77 -27.64
C GLY A 600 2.80 -21.50 -26.51
N PHE A 601 3.78 -20.62 -26.68
CA PHE A 601 4.48 -19.98 -25.57
C PHE A 601 3.73 -18.72 -25.13
N ASN A 602 3.97 -18.28 -23.90
CA ASN A 602 3.27 -17.19 -23.30
C ASN A 602 4.22 -16.13 -22.76
N LEU A 603 3.73 -14.91 -22.68
CA LEU A 603 4.35 -13.84 -21.93
C LEU A 603 3.48 -13.45 -20.73
N SER A 604 4.12 -13.18 -19.62
CA SER A 604 3.46 -12.68 -18.45
C SER A 604 4.18 -11.45 -17.92
N ARG A 605 3.38 -10.51 -17.45
CA ARG A 605 3.81 -9.37 -16.68
C ARG A 605 4.11 -9.85 -15.28
N PHE A 606 5.26 -9.51 -14.72
CA PHE A 606 5.71 -9.97 -13.40
C PHE A 606 5.87 -11.50 -13.33
N ASN A 607 7.03 -11.98 -13.54
CA ASN A 607 7.24 -13.37 -13.38
C ASN A 607 8.57 -13.71 -12.77
N TYR A 608 8.48 -14.61 -11.80
CA TYR A 608 9.46 -15.59 -11.42
C TYR A 608 10.74 -15.09 -10.83
N GLY A 609 10.67 -14.09 -9.97
CA GLY A 609 11.56 -14.06 -8.85
C GLY A 609 11.26 -15.30 -8.02
N ARG A 610 12.25 -16.09 -7.64
CA ARG A 610 12.05 -17.19 -6.70
C ARG A 610 11.49 -16.61 -5.41
N CYS A 611 10.35 -17.11 -4.94
CA CYS A 611 9.90 -16.83 -3.60
C CYS A 611 10.58 -17.83 -2.67
N TYR A 612 11.29 -17.35 -1.66
CA TYR A 612 11.90 -18.17 -0.63
C TYR A 612 11.09 -18.06 0.65
N ILE A 613 10.58 -19.18 1.13
CA ILE A 613 9.77 -19.25 2.34
C ILE A 613 10.41 -20.24 3.28
N SER A 614 10.83 -19.79 4.48
CA SER A 614 11.47 -20.69 5.44
C SER A 614 11.00 -20.42 6.86
N ASP A 615 11.03 -21.47 7.67
CA ASP A 615 10.76 -21.41 9.10
C ASP A 615 9.39 -20.77 9.41
N VAL A 616 8.37 -21.17 8.66
CA VAL A 616 7.00 -20.62 8.79
C VAL A 616 6.12 -21.63 9.51
N VAL A 617 5.43 -21.16 10.55
CA VAL A 617 4.44 -21.92 11.31
C VAL A 617 3.06 -21.32 11.05
N VAL A 618 2.13 -22.15 10.56
CA VAL A 618 0.72 -21.80 10.38
C VAL A 618 -0.12 -22.75 11.22
N GLU A 619 -0.77 -22.24 12.24
CA GLU A 619 -1.57 -23.06 13.14
C GLU A 619 -2.91 -22.41 13.47
N ARG A 620 -3.93 -23.19 13.74
CA ARG A 620 -5.18 -22.72 14.32
C ARG A 620 -5.64 -23.60 15.48
N ASP A 621 -6.46 -23.01 16.29
CA ASP A 621 -7.14 -23.75 17.34
C ASP A 621 -8.13 -24.74 16.73
N TRP A 622 -8.18 -25.94 17.30
CA TRP A 622 -9.14 -26.94 16.89
C TRP A 622 -10.56 -26.52 17.28
N ARG A 623 -11.44 -26.32 16.29
CA ARG A 623 -12.84 -25.91 16.53
C ARG A 623 -13.88 -27.02 16.38
N GLY A 624 -13.46 -28.25 16.18
CA GLY A 624 -14.39 -29.39 16.03
C GLY A 624 -15.14 -29.44 14.68
N ASP A 625 -14.89 -28.50 13.79
CA ASP A 625 -15.56 -28.43 12.49
C ASP A 625 -14.91 -29.43 11.53
N ASN A 626 -15.71 -30.24 10.88
CA ASN A 626 -15.24 -31.25 9.92
C ASN A 626 -14.85 -30.64 8.55
N VAL A 627 -14.77 -29.32 8.41
CA VAL A 627 -14.46 -28.64 7.17
C VAL A 627 -13.10 -27.98 7.30
N LEU A 628 -12.07 -28.66 6.81
CA LEU A 628 -10.78 -28.04 6.56
C LEU A 628 -10.89 -27.26 5.25
N THR A 629 -11.06 -25.95 5.31
CA THR A 629 -10.88 -25.10 4.14
C THR A 629 -9.41 -24.98 3.83
N PRO A 630 -8.98 -24.98 2.56
CA PRO A 630 -7.58 -24.76 2.22
C PRO A 630 -7.15 -23.37 2.66
N ASN A 631 -6.32 -23.31 3.68
CA ASN A 631 -5.92 -22.03 4.29
C ASN A 631 -4.43 -21.73 4.13
N PHE A 632 -3.64 -22.74 3.78
CA PHE A 632 -2.28 -22.55 3.28
C PHE A 632 -2.33 -22.81 1.79
N GLN A 633 -2.72 -21.81 1.02
CA GLN A 633 -2.89 -21.94 -0.42
C GLN A 633 -1.89 -21.05 -1.15
N LEU A 634 -0.93 -21.67 -1.81
CA LEU A 634 0.07 -20.97 -2.59
C LEU A 634 0.07 -21.48 -4.05
N LEU A 635 -0.35 -20.61 -4.95
CA LEU A 635 -0.27 -20.83 -6.39
C LEU A 635 1.05 -20.21 -6.89
N LEU A 636 2.16 -20.87 -6.62
CA LEU A 636 3.52 -20.40 -6.90
C LEU A 636 4.20 -21.28 -7.95
N THR A 637 5.17 -20.69 -8.63
CA THR A 637 6.01 -21.42 -9.59
C THR A 637 7.48 -21.23 -9.24
N GLY A 638 8.21 -22.33 -9.07
CA GLY A 638 9.64 -22.30 -8.74
C GLY A 638 9.94 -21.78 -7.33
N ALA A 639 8.96 -21.77 -6.44
CA ALA A 639 9.15 -21.38 -5.04
C ALA A 639 10.01 -22.42 -4.30
N VAL A 640 10.81 -21.94 -3.36
CA VAL A 640 11.62 -22.75 -2.46
C VAL A 640 11.10 -22.59 -1.04
N LEU A 641 10.60 -23.67 -0.47
CA LEU A 641 10.08 -23.71 0.88
C LEU A 641 10.97 -24.58 1.76
N ARG A 642 11.23 -24.16 3.00
CA ARG A 642 12.00 -24.92 3.99
C ARG A 642 11.37 -24.83 5.38
N ASN A 643 11.41 -25.94 6.12
CA ASN A 643 10.95 -25.99 7.52
C ASN A 643 9.56 -25.37 7.73
N ILE A 644 8.58 -25.83 6.97
CA ILE A 644 7.21 -25.34 7.06
C ILE A 644 6.41 -26.23 8.00
N THR A 645 5.73 -25.65 8.96
CA THR A 645 4.80 -26.38 9.85
C THR A 645 3.37 -25.86 9.65
N VAL A 646 2.46 -26.76 9.31
CA VAL A 646 1.05 -26.47 9.15
C VAL A 646 0.24 -27.37 10.04
N LYS A 647 -0.59 -26.80 10.92
CA LYS A 647 -1.39 -27.57 11.88
C LYS A 647 -2.85 -27.17 11.84
N ASN A 648 -3.73 -28.17 11.73
CA ASN A 648 -5.19 -28.05 11.63
C ASN A 648 -5.66 -27.27 10.38
N TYR A 649 -4.89 -27.30 9.28
CA TYR A 649 -5.24 -26.70 8.00
C TYR A 649 -4.98 -27.66 6.84
N GLU A 650 -5.66 -27.44 5.72
CA GLU A 650 -5.25 -28.03 4.45
C GLU A 650 -4.16 -27.20 3.79
N VAL A 651 -3.19 -27.89 3.21
CA VAL A 651 -2.12 -27.31 2.42
C VAL A 651 -2.45 -27.48 0.94
N ASP A 652 -2.45 -26.40 0.18
CA ASP A 652 -2.67 -26.44 -1.25
C ASP A 652 -1.55 -25.69 -1.98
N LEU A 653 -0.56 -26.44 -2.47
CA LEU A 653 0.57 -25.93 -3.23
C LEU A 653 0.46 -26.41 -4.67
N ARG A 654 0.00 -25.51 -5.52
CA ARG A 654 -0.19 -25.79 -6.95
C ARG A 654 0.52 -24.75 -7.79
N SER A 655 1.01 -25.18 -8.94
CA SER A 655 1.22 -24.24 -10.02
C SER A 655 -0.13 -23.84 -10.62
N PRO A 656 -0.31 -22.60 -11.03
CA PRO A 656 -1.57 -22.16 -11.65
C PRO A 656 -1.92 -23.04 -12.86
N ALA A 657 -3.21 -23.30 -13.07
CA ALA A 657 -3.74 -24.26 -14.03
C ALA A 657 -3.28 -24.08 -15.50
N ASN A 658 -2.71 -22.92 -15.85
CA ASN A 658 -2.22 -22.62 -17.20
C ASN A 658 -0.69 -22.56 -17.30
N TYR A 659 0.00 -23.08 -16.30
CA TYR A 659 1.42 -22.84 -16.09
C TYR A 659 2.26 -24.13 -16.15
N VAL A 660 3.25 -24.16 -17.04
CA VAL A 660 4.29 -25.20 -17.10
C VAL A 660 5.63 -24.54 -16.75
N GLY A 661 5.73 -24.05 -15.52
CA GLY A 661 6.96 -23.47 -15.01
C GLY A 661 7.87 -24.46 -14.30
N ARG A 662 8.86 -23.95 -13.57
CA ARG A 662 9.69 -24.77 -12.67
C ARG A 662 8.82 -25.33 -11.56
N PRO A 663 8.99 -26.62 -11.18
CA PRO A 663 8.30 -27.15 -10.02
C PRO A 663 8.73 -26.38 -8.76
N ASN A 664 7.82 -26.27 -7.82
CA ASN A 664 8.14 -25.83 -6.47
C ASN A 664 9.01 -26.88 -5.79
N SER A 665 9.80 -26.50 -4.80
CA SER A 665 10.54 -27.42 -3.96
C SER A 665 10.28 -27.16 -2.49
N ILE A 666 10.04 -28.22 -1.74
CA ILE A 666 9.87 -28.18 -0.29
C ILE A 666 10.90 -29.12 0.33
N ASP A 667 11.64 -28.59 1.29
CA ASP A 667 12.56 -29.36 2.11
C ASP A 667 12.19 -29.17 3.60
N GLY A 668 11.62 -30.20 4.21
CA GLY A 668 11.09 -30.14 5.55
C GLY A 668 9.71 -29.45 5.62
N ILE A 669 8.63 -30.24 5.50
CA ILE A 669 7.28 -29.81 5.80
C ILE A 669 6.65 -30.73 6.83
N ALA A 670 6.03 -30.18 7.85
CA ALA A 670 5.18 -30.92 8.78
C ALA A 670 3.72 -30.50 8.59
N VAL A 671 2.87 -31.42 8.14
CA VAL A 671 1.42 -31.27 8.08
C VAL A 671 0.81 -32.12 9.17
N ILE A 672 0.23 -31.48 10.17
CA ILE A 672 -0.32 -32.11 11.37
C ILE A 672 -1.83 -31.91 11.40
N GLU A 673 -2.61 -33.00 11.46
CA GLU A 673 -4.08 -32.96 11.46
C GLU A 673 -4.69 -32.26 10.23
N GLY A 674 -4.03 -32.32 9.07
CA GLY A 674 -4.47 -31.70 7.82
C GLY A 674 -4.35 -32.62 6.63
N GLY A 675 -4.89 -32.18 5.49
CA GLY A 675 -4.64 -32.76 4.17
C GLY A 675 -3.62 -31.91 3.41
N ALA A 676 -3.14 -32.42 2.29
CA ALA A 676 -2.23 -31.66 1.43
C ALA A 676 -2.44 -32.00 -0.05
N ASN A 677 -2.37 -30.97 -0.90
CA ASN A 677 -2.33 -31.11 -2.34
C ASN A 677 -1.05 -30.46 -2.87
N PHE A 678 -0.13 -31.28 -3.40
CA PHE A 678 1.15 -30.84 -3.92
C PHE A 678 1.21 -31.09 -5.42
N GLU A 679 0.55 -30.21 -6.16
CA GLU A 679 0.62 -30.24 -7.62
C GLU A 679 1.88 -29.51 -8.09
N SER A 680 2.68 -30.17 -8.96
CA SER A 680 3.94 -29.62 -9.49
C SER A 680 4.98 -29.24 -8.41
N THR A 681 5.06 -30.02 -7.34
CA THR A 681 5.94 -29.74 -6.21
C THR A 681 6.79 -30.96 -5.86
N ASN A 682 8.11 -30.75 -5.75
CA ASN A 682 9.01 -31.73 -5.18
C ASN A 682 9.02 -31.64 -3.66
N VAL A 683 8.92 -32.75 -2.97
CA VAL A 683 8.85 -32.80 -1.50
C VAL A 683 9.95 -33.67 -0.94
N THR A 684 10.79 -33.11 -0.08
CA THR A 684 11.82 -33.84 0.67
C THR A 684 11.67 -33.62 2.16
N ASN A 685 12.00 -34.61 2.96
CA ASN A 685 11.94 -34.54 4.43
C ASN A 685 10.55 -34.11 4.97
N GLY A 686 9.47 -34.54 4.31
CA GLY A 686 8.11 -34.23 4.70
C GLY A 686 7.57 -35.13 5.81
N SER A 687 6.74 -34.58 6.68
CA SER A 687 6.04 -35.34 7.73
C SER A 687 4.55 -35.05 7.67
N PHE A 688 3.73 -36.06 7.41
CA PHE A 688 2.28 -35.97 7.24
C PHE A 688 1.63 -36.88 8.28
N ILE A 689 1.13 -36.30 9.37
CA ILE A 689 0.70 -37.05 10.55
C ILE A 689 -0.71 -36.65 10.96
N ARG A 690 -1.57 -37.67 11.17
CA ARG A 690 -2.83 -37.52 11.85
C ARG A 690 -2.82 -38.34 13.15
N ALA A 691 -3.11 -37.70 14.26
CA ALA A 691 -3.18 -38.39 15.55
C ALA A 691 -4.52 -39.10 15.74
N LYS A 692 -5.60 -38.64 15.10
CA LYS A 692 -6.96 -39.15 15.29
C LYS A 692 -7.47 -39.87 14.03
N THR A 693 -7.87 -41.13 14.17
CA THR A 693 -8.64 -41.84 13.15
C THR A 693 -10.07 -41.26 13.10
N GLY A 694 -10.53 -40.88 11.92
CA GLY A 694 -11.92 -40.45 11.69
C GLY A 694 -12.14 -38.98 11.42
N ILE A 695 -11.09 -38.18 11.32
CA ILE A 695 -11.21 -36.80 10.83
C ILE A 695 -11.24 -36.81 9.29
N LEU A 696 -12.26 -36.20 8.71
CA LEU A 696 -12.39 -36.00 7.27
C LEU A 696 -11.41 -34.90 6.81
N GLY A 697 -10.13 -35.08 7.03
CA GLY A 697 -9.11 -34.30 6.34
C GLY A 697 -8.91 -34.85 4.94
N GLY A 698 -8.63 -33.99 3.97
CA GLY A 698 -8.31 -34.43 2.62
C GLY A 698 -7.11 -35.40 2.57
N ASP A 699 -7.06 -36.27 1.59
CA ASP A 699 -5.91 -37.13 1.35
C ASP A 699 -4.67 -36.29 0.99
N ILE A 700 -3.50 -36.86 1.16
CA ILE A 700 -2.26 -36.27 0.65
C ILE A 700 -2.20 -36.54 -0.85
N ALA A 701 -2.44 -35.54 -1.68
CA ALA A 701 -2.34 -35.64 -3.12
C ALA A 701 -0.96 -35.17 -3.59
N LEU A 702 -0.29 -36.00 -4.37
CA LEU A 702 1.06 -35.76 -4.86
C LEU A 702 1.06 -35.84 -6.40
N GLY A 703 1.61 -34.83 -7.06
CA GLY A 703 1.67 -34.77 -8.51
C GLY A 703 0.51 -34.04 -9.18
N SER A 704 0.39 -34.13 -10.49
CA SER A 704 -0.68 -33.49 -11.26
C SER A 704 -1.38 -34.45 -12.21
N ASN A 705 -2.70 -34.35 -12.30
CA ASN A 705 -3.51 -35.05 -13.29
C ASN A 705 -3.51 -34.34 -14.66
N ASP A 706 -2.94 -33.17 -14.76
CA ASP A 706 -2.90 -32.41 -16.00
C ASP A 706 -1.87 -33.05 -16.96
N ALA A 707 -2.32 -33.51 -18.11
CA ALA A 707 -1.48 -34.12 -19.15
C ALA A 707 -0.35 -33.19 -19.66
N ARG A 708 -0.45 -31.91 -19.39
CA ARG A 708 0.59 -30.91 -19.70
C ARG A 708 1.82 -31.02 -18.80
N TYR A 709 1.65 -31.59 -17.61
CA TYR A 709 2.78 -31.82 -16.69
C TYR A 709 3.48 -33.14 -17.03
N THR A 710 4.44 -33.05 -17.92
CA THR A 710 5.27 -34.20 -18.31
C THR A 710 6.48 -34.41 -17.41
N ARG A 711 6.76 -33.47 -16.49
CA ARG A 711 7.91 -33.53 -15.59
C ARG A 711 7.68 -34.52 -14.47
N LYS A 712 8.70 -35.28 -14.21
CA LYS A 712 8.78 -36.26 -13.12
C LYS A 712 8.95 -35.51 -11.79
N LEU A 713 8.02 -35.71 -10.85
CA LEU A 713 8.11 -35.14 -9.50
C LEU A 713 8.74 -36.15 -8.53
N PHE A 714 9.44 -35.62 -7.54
CA PHE A 714 10.14 -36.43 -6.54
C PHE A 714 9.57 -36.16 -5.16
N VAL A 715 9.35 -37.27 -4.45
CA VAL A 715 9.02 -37.33 -3.02
C VAL A 715 10.11 -38.20 -2.39
N ASP A 716 10.85 -37.67 -1.45
CA ASP A 716 11.97 -38.38 -0.88
C ASP A 716 12.08 -38.19 0.64
N ASN A 717 12.42 -39.27 1.35
CA ASN A 717 12.59 -39.28 2.80
C ASN A 717 11.41 -38.68 3.57
N CYS A 718 10.18 -39.08 3.23
CA CYS A 718 8.97 -38.60 3.84
C CYS A 718 8.34 -39.58 4.83
N ILE A 719 7.64 -39.12 5.83
CA ILE A 719 6.85 -39.91 6.77
C ILE A 719 5.36 -39.63 6.51
N PHE A 720 4.58 -40.70 6.31
CA PHE A 720 3.16 -40.69 6.14
C PHE A 720 2.52 -41.55 7.23
N GLN A 721 1.75 -40.97 8.12
CA GLN A 721 1.15 -41.74 9.21
C GLN A 721 -0.37 -41.42 9.36
N ASN A 722 -1.18 -42.48 9.31
CA ASN A 722 -2.64 -42.41 9.39
C ASN A 722 -3.29 -41.55 8.30
N VAL A 723 -2.75 -41.55 7.09
CA VAL A 723 -3.20 -40.71 5.97
C VAL A 723 -3.55 -41.52 4.73
N GLY A 724 -4.41 -41.00 3.87
CA GLY A 724 -4.57 -41.45 2.50
C GLY A 724 -3.57 -40.76 1.60
N ILE A 725 -2.92 -41.53 0.68
CA ILE A 725 -1.95 -40.99 -0.26
C ILE A 725 -2.44 -41.24 -1.68
N ASN A 726 -2.56 -40.21 -2.48
CA ASN A 726 -2.91 -40.27 -3.89
C ASN A 726 -1.75 -39.78 -4.74
N TYR A 727 -1.28 -40.61 -5.65
CA TYR A 727 -0.25 -40.26 -6.62
C TYR A 727 -0.92 -39.86 -7.94
N ASN A 728 -0.76 -38.59 -8.31
CA ASN A 728 -1.33 -38.00 -9.51
C ASN A 728 -0.21 -37.81 -10.56
N GLY A 729 -0.27 -38.57 -11.67
CA GLY A 729 0.72 -38.41 -12.73
C GLY A 729 2.06 -39.07 -12.44
N ASN A 730 3.14 -38.45 -12.90
CA ASN A 730 4.47 -39.04 -12.95
C ASN A 730 5.28 -38.73 -11.65
N VAL A 731 5.07 -39.51 -10.60
CA VAL A 731 5.68 -39.29 -9.28
C VAL A 731 6.63 -40.44 -8.93
N THR A 732 7.80 -40.09 -8.40
CA THR A 732 8.72 -41.04 -7.75
C THR A 732 8.74 -40.74 -6.25
N ASN A 733 8.32 -41.72 -5.44
CA ASN A 733 8.46 -41.69 -3.99
C ASN A 733 9.59 -42.66 -3.59
N ASN A 734 10.59 -42.18 -2.89
CA ASN A 734 11.77 -42.90 -2.50
C ASN A 734 12.07 -42.70 -1.00
N ARG A 735 12.64 -43.74 -0.35
CA ARG A 735 13.09 -43.73 1.05
C ARG A 735 12.02 -43.23 2.05
N SER A 736 10.74 -43.43 1.80
CA SER A 736 9.67 -42.99 2.68
C SER A 736 9.21 -44.06 3.67
N THR A 737 8.68 -43.61 4.79
CA THR A 737 8.04 -44.46 5.80
C THR A 737 6.54 -44.22 5.76
N ILE A 738 5.74 -45.26 5.55
CA ILE A 738 4.29 -45.20 5.39
C ILE A 738 3.64 -46.14 6.42
N ILE A 739 2.95 -45.59 7.42
CA ILE A 739 2.41 -46.33 8.56
C ILE A 739 0.90 -46.10 8.67
N ASN A 740 0.13 -47.18 8.93
CA ASN A 740 -1.32 -47.15 9.13
C ASN A 740 -2.06 -46.32 8.08
N SER A 741 -1.62 -46.40 6.83
CA SER A 741 -2.04 -45.48 5.76
C SER A 741 -2.69 -46.26 4.60
N SER A 742 -3.28 -45.56 3.67
CA SER A 742 -3.76 -46.15 2.42
C SER A 742 -3.13 -45.46 1.22
N ILE A 743 -2.80 -46.22 0.19
CA ILE A 743 -2.25 -45.76 -1.06
C ILE A 743 -3.25 -46.02 -2.18
N GLY A 744 -3.62 -44.96 -2.92
CA GLY A 744 -4.45 -45.00 -4.12
C GLY A 744 -5.91 -44.65 -3.91
N LYS A 745 -6.45 -43.96 -4.90
CA LYS A 745 -7.88 -43.63 -5.06
C LYS A 745 -8.27 -43.78 -6.52
N ALA A 746 -9.51 -44.01 -6.78
CA ALA A 746 -10.09 -44.56 -8.01
C ALA A 746 -9.66 -43.92 -9.34
N ASP A 747 -9.21 -42.65 -9.39
CA ASP A 747 -9.19 -41.91 -10.67
C ASP A 747 -7.86 -41.30 -11.10
N SER A 748 -6.72 -41.53 -10.42
CA SER A 748 -5.64 -40.55 -10.53
C SER A 748 -4.22 -41.01 -10.87
N VAL A 749 -3.96 -42.27 -11.03
CA VAL A 749 -2.56 -42.73 -11.22
C VAL A 749 -2.17 -42.93 -12.68
N ASN A 750 -1.19 -42.14 -13.20
CA ASN A 750 -0.66 -42.37 -14.55
C ASN A 750 0.56 -43.33 -14.50
N ILE A 751 1.71 -42.88 -14.08
CA ILE A 751 2.90 -43.72 -13.89
C ILE A 751 3.57 -43.27 -12.60
N SER A 752 3.56 -44.11 -11.59
CA SER A 752 4.20 -43.79 -10.31
C SER A 752 5.12 -44.89 -9.86
N LEU A 753 6.18 -44.52 -9.14
CA LEU A 753 7.21 -45.42 -8.64
C LEU A 753 7.41 -45.20 -7.14
N ILE A 754 7.26 -46.25 -6.34
CA ILE A 754 7.63 -46.25 -4.92
C ILE A 754 8.86 -47.18 -4.78
N THR A 755 9.93 -46.64 -4.20
CA THR A 755 11.17 -47.41 -4.04
C THR A 755 11.80 -47.24 -2.67
N ASN A 756 12.55 -48.24 -2.24
CA ASN A 756 13.37 -48.20 -1.02
C ASN A 756 12.58 -47.70 0.22
N SER A 757 11.30 -48.01 0.30
CA SER A 757 10.41 -47.48 1.31
C SER A 757 9.95 -48.55 2.30
N TYR A 758 9.62 -48.15 3.52
CA TYR A 758 9.03 -49.00 4.54
C TYR A 758 7.52 -48.78 4.62
N LEU A 759 6.72 -49.82 4.48
CA LEU A 759 5.27 -49.79 4.54
C LEU A 759 4.82 -50.69 5.69
N GLU A 760 4.09 -50.13 6.63
CA GLU A 760 3.53 -50.84 7.79
C GLU A 760 2.04 -50.64 7.92
N ASN A 761 1.29 -51.70 8.18
CA ASN A 761 -0.18 -51.68 8.30
C ASN A 761 -0.86 -50.87 7.18
N THR A 762 -0.31 -50.96 5.97
CA THR A 762 -0.68 -50.09 4.86
C THR A 762 -1.59 -50.82 3.88
N LYS A 763 -2.65 -50.17 3.43
CA LYS A 763 -3.56 -50.71 2.43
C LYS A 763 -3.26 -50.16 1.04
N LEU A 764 -2.96 -51.02 0.09
CA LEU A 764 -2.77 -50.68 -1.33
C LEU A 764 -4.10 -50.82 -2.08
N ASN A 765 -4.76 -49.72 -2.40
CA ASN A 765 -6.04 -49.67 -3.12
C ASN A 765 -5.80 -49.37 -4.62
N LEU A 766 -5.22 -50.30 -5.36
CA LEU A 766 -4.75 -50.10 -6.73
C LEU A 766 -5.58 -50.85 -7.77
N ARG A 767 -6.70 -51.40 -7.39
CA ARG A 767 -7.57 -52.20 -8.29
C ARG A 767 -8.17 -51.38 -9.46
N TRP A 768 -8.24 -50.04 -9.33
CA TRP A 768 -8.81 -49.15 -10.31
C TRP A 768 -7.85 -48.64 -11.36
N LEU A 769 -6.59 -49.03 -11.33
CA LEU A 769 -5.62 -48.71 -12.34
C LEU A 769 -6.04 -49.26 -13.69
N THR A 770 -6.23 -48.39 -14.70
CA THR A 770 -6.53 -48.79 -16.08
C THR A 770 -5.27 -49.20 -16.81
N ARG A 771 -5.39 -49.76 -18.03
CA ARG A 771 -4.23 -50.20 -18.85
C ARG A 771 -3.21 -49.12 -19.13
N ASP A 772 -3.66 -47.85 -19.15
CA ASP A 772 -2.82 -46.70 -19.46
C ASP A 772 -2.16 -46.11 -18.20
N LYS A 773 -2.48 -46.63 -17.04
CA LYS A 773 -1.98 -46.18 -15.74
C LYS A 773 -1.26 -47.32 -15.05
N SER A 774 -0.03 -47.08 -14.59
CA SER A 774 0.76 -48.10 -13.91
C SER A 774 1.41 -47.59 -12.64
N MET A 775 1.57 -48.47 -11.65
CA MET A 775 2.36 -48.23 -10.46
C MET A 775 3.41 -49.34 -10.32
N THR A 776 4.64 -48.97 -10.01
CA THR A 776 5.68 -49.87 -9.66
C THR A 776 6.10 -49.67 -8.21
N ILE A 777 6.15 -50.71 -7.43
CA ILE A 777 6.66 -50.73 -6.04
C ILE A 777 7.85 -51.67 -6.03
N ALA A 778 9.02 -51.14 -5.73
CA ALA A 778 10.25 -51.90 -5.84
C ALA A 778 11.21 -51.67 -4.67
N ALA A 779 11.89 -52.70 -4.24
CA ALA A 779 12.86 -52.67 -3.15
C ALA A 779 12.30 -52.09 -1.84
N CYS A 780 11.03 -52.36 -1.54
CA CYS A 780 10.34 -51.91 -0.33
C CYS A 780 10.26 -53.03 0.73
N ILE A 781 10.16 -52.63 1.97
CA ILE A 781 9.88 -53.50 3.10
C ILE A 781 8.42 -53.42 3.46
N PHE A 782 7.70 -54.55 3.45
CA PHE A 782 6.27 -54.63 3.79
C PHE A 782 6.10 -55.28 5.17
N ASN A 783 5.43 -54.60 6.07
CA ASN A 783 5.02 -55.16 7.34
C ASN A 783 3.49 -55.06 7.45
N ASN A 784 2.80 -56.18 7.46
CA ASN A 784 1.32 -56.22 7.50
C ASN A 784 0.63 -55.35 6.42
N VAL A 785 1.08 -55.47 5.18
CA VAL A 785 0.54 -54.71 4.04
C VAL A 785 -0.56 -55.52 3.38
N THR A 786 -1.75 -54.94 3.25
CA THR A 786 -2.84 -55.51 2.46
C THR A 786 -2.93 -54.87 1.09
N SER A 787 -3.27 -55.62 0.07
CA SER A 787 -3.28 -55.12 -1.30
C SER A 787 -4.53 -55.53 -2.07
N ASP A 788 -5.13 -54.58 -2.75
CA ASP A 788 -6.15 -54.75 -3.76
C ASP A 788 -5.54 -54.22 -5.09
N ILE A 789 -4.74 -55.01 -5.73
CA ILE A 789 -3.94 -54.63 -6.91
C ILE A 789 -4.47 -55.30 -8.18
N ASN A 790 -4.25 -54.64 -9.32
CA ASN A 790 -4.55 -55.19 -10.66
C ASN A 790 -3.29 -55.49 -11.47
N THR A 791 -3.47 -55.93 -12.71
CA THR A 791 -2.39 -56.29 -13.63
C THR A 791 -1.46 -55.11 -14.03
N SER A 792 -1.87 -53.89 -13.78
CA SER A 792 -1.06 -52.68 -14.05
C SER A 792 -0.10 -52.33 -12.90
N THR A 793 -0.16 -53.07 -11.78
CA THR A 793 0.74 -52.87 -10.64
C THR A 793 1.89 -53.86 -10.72
N ARG A 794 3.14 -53.38 -10.57
CA ARG A 794 4.37 -54.23 -10.55
C ARG A 794 4.99 -54.18 -9.17
N LEU A 795 5.14 -55.32 -8.54
CA LEU A 795 5.89 -55.52 -7.29
C LEU A 795 7.23 -56.15 -7.61
N ILE A 796 8.34 -55.44 -7.35
CA ILE A 796 9.69 -55.87 -7.73
C ILE A 796 10.61 -55.86 -6.50
N ASN A 797 11.21 -57.00 -6.18
CA ASN A 797 12.20 -57.14 -5.10
C ASN A 797 11.75 -56.55 -3.76
N ASN A 798 10.49 -56.73 -3.39
CA ASN A 798 9.99 -56.33 -2.08
C ASN A 798 10.21 -57.43 -1.05
N ILE A 799 10.48 -57.04 0.19
CA ILE A 799 10.62 -57.91 1.32
C ILE A 799 9.35 -57.81 2.15
N THR A 800 8.67 -58.93 2.39
CA THR A 800 7.51 -59.00 3.30
C THR A 800 8.00 -59.50 4.63
N LEU A 801 7.72 -58.79 5.71
CA LEU A 801 8.03 -59.15 7.10
C LEU A 801 6.85 -59.86 7.75
#